data_c91d25f5c96e3cf5eaf31af152d74e48
#
_entry.id   c91d25f5c96e3cf5eaf31af152d74e48
#
_cell.length_a   1.000
_cell.length_b   1.000
_cell.length_c   1.000
_cell.angle_alpha   90.00
_cell.angle_beta   90.00
_cell.angle_gamma   90.00
#
_symmetry.space_group_name_H-M   'P 1'
#
loop_
_entity.id
_entity.type
_entity.pdbx_description
1 polymer ?
#
loop_
_entity_poly.entity_id
_entity_poly.type
_entity_poly.pdbx_seq_one_letter_code
_entity_poly.pdbx_strand_id
1 'polypeptide(L)'
;MAVKNEAAAKAQPDAQEYTQTLIDKAKKASEAFMGLDQEQIDKIVQAMALAGLDKHMYLAKMAVEETGRGVYEDKIIKNMFATEYIHNSIKYNKTVGIIEDNAYESFQKIAEPVGIIMGITPVTNPTSTTIFKAMIAIKTRNPIIFGFHPSAQRCSAEAAKILLEAAIKHGAPADCIQWIENPSMDRTNALMNHPDVACILATGGSAMVKAAYSCGKPALGVGPGNVPCFIEKTADLDQAVNDLILSKTFDNGMICASEQAVIIEEPIFDQVKKKMIANGCYFVNKEEAAKLTAGAIIADKCAVNPTIVGQPATKIAELCGIEVPAGTKILVAEIEGVGTKFPLSAEKLSPVLACYKVKTAEQGIERALEVVQFGGMGHSSVIHSNNDEIIQKFSDRMPTCRILVNQPSSQGGIGDIYNTNLPSLTLGCGSYGRNSTSSNVTAVNLINVKRVNRRTVNMQWFKIPDKIYFERNSTQYLAKMPDITRVLIVTDPMMVKLGYVERVEHYLRQRQTPVAIEVFADVEPDPSTTTVQRGTELMAKFQPDCIIALGGGSPMDAAKGMWLFYEYPDTDFHNLKQKFMDIRKRIYKYPRLGQKAKFVAIPTTSGTGSEVTSFAVITDKENGNTKYPLADYELTPDVAIIDPEFVYSLPKVAVADTGMDVLTHAIEAYVSVMANDFTDGLAIKAIQLVFQYLEQSALTGDKLAREKMHNASTLAGMAFANAFLGINHSLAHKWGGQYHTAHGRTNAILMPHVIRYNAKKPTKFAAWPKYRSFVADERYAEIARILGLPARTTEEGVKSLIKAIRDLNRKLGIPETFQELGFDPKDFESRVDYLADRAFEDQCTTANPKLPLVTELAEVYRDAFYGRFDE
;
A
#
# COMPACT_ATOMS: atom_id res chain seq x y z
N MET A 1 62.61 51.26 30.38
CA MET A 1 62.15 50.88 29.00
C MET A 1 61.54 49.54 29.01
N ALA A 2 60.22 49.48 29.02
CA ALA A 2 59.48 48.23 28.98
C ALA A 2 59.08 47.93 27.54
N VAL A 3 59.57 46.85 27.00
CA VAL A 3 59.19 46.38 25.67
C VAL A 3 57.83 45.69 25.80
N LYS A 4 56.79 46.28 25.25
CA LYS A 4 55.49 45.63 25.05
C LYS A 4 55.60 44.59 23.94
N ASN A 5 55.46 43.32 24.30
CA ASN A 5 55.19 42.24 23.35
C ASN A 5 53.67 42.21 23.10
N GLU A 6 53.22 42.85 22.06
CA GLU A 6 51.91 42.66 21.49
C GLU A 6 51.95 41.44 20.58
N ALA A 7 51.67 40.26 21.14
CA ALA A 7 51.28 39.10 20.34
C ALA A 7 49.81 39.34 19.95
N ALA A 8 49.55 39.74 18.72
CA ALA A 8 48.23 39.88 18.17
C ALA A 8 47.50 38.52 18.22
N ALA A 9 46.61 38.39 19.18
CA ALA A 9 45.65 37.27 19.17
C ALA A 9 44.81 37.44 17.88
N LYS A 10 45.01 36.54 16.90
CA LYS A 10 44.13 36.43 15.75
C LYS A 10 42.72 36.20 16.32
N ALA A 11 41.81 37.16 16.09
CA ALA A 11 40.39 36.98 16.42
C ALA A 11 39.88 35.68 15.79
N GLN A 12 39.31 34.81 16.60
CA GLN A 12 38.70 33.56 16.06
C GLN A 12 37.53 33.97 15.16
N PRO A 13 37.43 33.37 13.95
CA PRO A 13 36.30 33.65 13.07
C PRO A 13 34.98 33.41 13.82
N ASP A 14 33.97 34.23 13.53
CA ASP A 14 32.60 33.98 14.01
C ASP A 14 32.17 32.54 13.71
N ALA A 15 31.38 31.98 14.58
CA ALA A 15 30.91 30.59 14.45
C ALA A 15 30.22 30.30 13.10
N GLN A 16 29.54 31.32 12.56
CA GLN A 16 28.88 31.21 11.25
C GLN A 16 29.88 31.21 10.10
N GLU A 17 30.87 32.11 10.08
CA GLU A 17 31.91 32.17 9.05
C GLU A 17 32.77 30.91 9.04
N TYR A 18 33.14 30.42 10.24
CA TYR A 18 33.84 29.14 10.36
C TYR A 18 33.04 27.97 9.79
N THR A 19 31.74 27.89 10.14
CA THR A 19 30.88 26.85 9.64
C THR A 19 30.69 26.93 8.13
N GLN A 20 30.54 28.13 7.57
CA GLN A 20 30.43 28.33 6.13
C GLN A 20 31.66 27.79 5.38
N THR A 21 32.87 28.00 5.94
CA THR A 21 34.10 27.46 5.33
C THR A 21 34.09 25.94 5.23
N LEU A 22 33.61 25.24 6.27
CA LEU A 22 33.48 23.77 6.25
C LEU A 22 32.44 23.34 5.22
N ILE A 23 31.31 24.02 5.15
CA ILE A 23 30.23 23.73 4.20
C ILE A 23 30.68 23.93 2.75
N ASP A 24 31.38 24.98 2.43
CA ASP A 24 31.88 25.25 1.07
C ASP A 24 32.86 24.18 0.58
N LYS A 25 33.71 23.66 1.47
CA LYS A 25 34.56 22.51 1.20
C LYS A 25 33.76 21.23 0.99
N ALA A 26 32.75 20.97 1.83
CA ALA A 26 31.88 19.81 1.70
C ALA A 26 31.03 19.85 0.42
N LYS A 27 30.60 21.03 -0.05
CA LYS A 27 29.94 21.19 -1.34
C LYS A 27 30.81 20.74 -2.49
N LYS A 28 32.07 21.20 -2.52
CA LYS A 28 33.04 20.76 -3.55
C LYS A 28 33.28 19.26 -3.51
N ALA A 29 33.35 18.67 -2.31
CA ALA A 29 33.46 17.22 -2.15
C ALA A 29 32.20 16.50 -2.65
N SER A 30 31.00 17.04 -2.39
CA SER A 30 29.74 16.50 -2.92
C SER A 30 29.73 16.47 -4.46
N GLU A 31 30.13 17.57 -5.10
CA GLU A 31 30.21 17.65 -6.56
C GLU A 31 31.19 16.62 -7.14
N ALA A 32 32.38 16.49 -6.53
CA ALA A 32 33.39 15.52 -6.96
C ALA A 32 32.91 14.06 -6.77
N PHE A 33 32.17 13.75 -5.71
CA PHE A 33 31.60 12.42 -5.49
C PHE A 33 30.59 11.98 -6.55
N MET A 34 29.92 12.94 -7.20
CA MET A 34 28.96 12.59 -8.26
C MET A 34 29.60 11.94 -9.48
N GLY A 35 30.90 12.16 -9.68
CA GLY A 35 31.69 11.54 -10.75
C GLY A 35 32.18 10.12 -10.44
N LEU A 36 32.02 9.63 -9.21
CA LEU A 36 32.52 8.31 -8.81
C LEU A 36 31.42 7.25 -8.98
N ASP A 37 31.80 6.10 -9.54
CA ASP A 37 30.93 4.94 -9.67
C ASP A 37 30.92 4.05 -8.41
N GLN A 38 30.10 2.98 -8.43
CA GLN A 38 29.95 2.08 -7.28
C GLN A 38 31.26 1.36 -6.93
N GLU A 39 32.03 0.93 -7.94
CA GLU A 39 33.28 0.19 -7.72
C GLU A 39 34.35 1.07 -7.08
N GLN A 40 34.44 2.32 -7.52
CA GLN A 40 35.36 3.31 -6.93
C GLN A 40 35.00 3.61 -5.47
N ILE A 41 33.72 3.81 -5.18
CA ILE A 41 33.25 4.02 -3.81
C ILE A 41 33.51 2.79 -2.93
N ASP A 42 33.31 1.59 -3.44
CA ASP A 42 33.53 0.36 -2.69
C ASP A 42 35.01 0.17 -2.34
N LYS A 43 35.91 0.48 -3.28
CA LYS A 43 37.36 0.49 -3.04
C LYS A 43 37.78 1.51 -1.98
N ILE A 44 37.22 2.71 -2.01
CA ILE A 44 37.44 3.75 -1.01
C ILE A 44 37.03 3.26 0.37
N VAL A 45 35.81 2.75 0.51
CA VAL A 45 35.27 2.29 1.81
C VAL A 45 36.03 1.08 2.34
N GLN A 46 36.45 0.16 1.47
CA GLN A 46 37.32 -0.97 1.85
C GLN A 46 38.66 -0.49 2.39
N ALA A 47 39.27 0.50 1.73
CA ALA A 47 40.54 1.07 2.20
C ALA A 47 40.40 1.78 3.56
N MET A 48 39.28 2.48 3.76
CA MET A 48 38.96 3.10 5.06
C MET A 48 38.82 2.03 6.15
N ALA A 49 38.09 0.94 5.87
CA ALA A 49 37.91 -0.16 6.82
C ALA A 49 39.28 -0.81 7.20
N LEU A 50 40.13 -1.06 6.22
CA LEU A 50 41.46 -1.62 6.46
C LEU A 50 42.35 -0.67 7.27
N ALA A 51 42.35 0.62 6.98
CA ALA A 51 43.12 1.62 7.72
C ALA A 51 42.63 1.75 9.18
N GLY A 52 41.33 1.75 9.39
CA GLY A 52 40.72 1.76 10.73
C GLY A 52 41.06 0.48 11.51
N LEU A 53 41.04 -0.68 10.84
CA LEU A 53 41.42 -1.97 11.43
C LEU A 53 42.91 -2.01 11.77
N ASP A 54 43.79 -1.52 10.91
CA ASP A 54 45.25 -1.46 11.19
C ASP A 54 45.58 -0.62 12.44
N LYS A 55 44.76 0.39 12.72
CA LYS A 55 44.95 1.31 13.84
C LYS A 55 43.98 1.07 15.03
N HIS A 56 43.25 -0.02 15.05
CA HIS A 56 42.19 -0.26 16.05
C HIS A 56 42.68 -0.22 17.50
N MET A 57 43.87 -0.81 17.76
CA MET A 57 44.52 -0.83 19.07
C MET A 57 45.04 0.59 19.46
N TYR A 58 45.65 1.29 18.53
CA TYR A 58 46.16 2.64 18.74
C TYR A 58 45.01 3.61 19.10
N LEU A 59 43.93 3.58 18.33
CA LEU A 59 42.75 4.39 18.58
C LEU A 59 42.04 4.02 19.89
N ALA A 60 42.01 2.74 20.27
CA ALA A 60 41.44 2.30 21.56
C ALA A 60 42.27 2.86 22.75
N LYS A 61 43.60 2.81 22.64
CA LYS A 61 44.50 3.36 23.66
C LYS A 61 44.30 4.87 23.82
N MET A 62 44.29 5.63 22.73
CA MET A 62 44.03 7.06 22.75
C MET A 62 42.69 7.38 23.39
N ALA A 63 41.63 6.63 23.08
CA ALA A 63 40.27 6.85 23.61
C ALA A 63 40.21 6.65 25.14
N VAL A 64 40.88 5.61 25.68
CA VAL A 64 40.99 5.40 27.13
C VAL A 64 41.79 6.50 27.82
N GLU A 65 42.98 6.85 27.25
CA GLU A 65 43.86 7.86 27.83
C GLU A 65 43.23 9.27 27.84
N GLU A 66 42.50 9.64 26.79
CA GLU A 66 41.88 10.94 26.69
C GLU A 66 40.60 11.03 27.54
N THR A 67 39.75 10.01 27.53
CA THR A 67 38.44 10.07 28.20
C THR A 67 38.50 9.58 29.65
N GLY A 68 39.49 8.85 30.03
CA GLY A 68 39.60 8.19 31.35
C GLY A 68 38.51 7.15 31.61
N ARG A 69 37.92 6.56 30.54
CA ARG A 69 36.69 5.72 30.60
C ARG A 69 36.85 4.45 29.80
N GLY A 70 36.19 3.40 30.33
CA GLY A 70 36.04 2.12 29.63
C GLY A 70 37.24 1.17 29.84
N VAL A 71 37.27 0.13 29.02
CA VAL A 71 38.24 -0.96 29.02
C VAL A 71 38.98 -0.97 27.69
N TYR A 72 40.28 -0.98 27.70
CA TYR A 72 41.09 -0.90 26.50
C TYR A 72 40.81 -2.04 25.52
N GLU A 73 40.72 -3.27 26.02
CA GLU A 73 40.41 -4.47 25.23
C GLU A 73 39.04 -4.41 24.58
N ASP A 74 38.03 -3.90 25.28
CA ASP A 74 36.67 -3.77 24.75
C ASP A 74 36.59 -2.66 23.72
N LYS A 75 37.36 -1.57 23.86
CA LYS A 75 37.43 -0.51 22.83
C LYS A 75 38.14 -1.01 21.57
N ILE A 76 39.11 -1.95 21.71
CA ILE A 76 39.70 -2.65 20.56
C ILE A 76 38.59 -3.41 19.82
N ILE A 77 37.77 -4.20 20.53
CA ILE A 77 36.65 -4.96 19.96
C ILE A 77 35.64 -4.03 19.29
N LYS A 78 35.33 -2.89 19.92
CA LYS A 78 34.42 -1.90 19.33
C LYS A 78 34.93 -1.31 18.01
N ASN A 79 36.24 -1.02 17.92
CA ASN A 79 36.85 -0.53 16.69
C ASN A 79 36.91 -1.61 15.60
N MET A 80 37.14 -2.87 15.97
CA MET A 80 37.08 -4.01 15.05
C MET A 80 35.63 -4.19 14.53
N PHE A 81 34.64 -4.13 15.41
CA PHE A 81 33.25 -4.19 15.01
C PHE A 81 32.88 -3.05 14.01
N ALA A 82 33.32 -1.82 14.30
CA ALA A 82 33.06 -0.66 13.46
C ALA A 82 33.75 -0.73 12.07
N THR A 83 34.78 -1.55 11.92
CA THR A 83 35.49 -1.80 10.65
C THR A 83 34.99 -3.07 9.95
N GLU A 84 35.17 -4.24 10.55
CA GLU A 84 34.89 -5.54 9.91
C GLU A 84 33.37 -5.79 9.72
N TYR A 85 32.59 -5.74 10.79
CA TYR A 85 31.15 -6.05 10.74
C TYR A 85 30.40 -5.01 9.91
N ILE A 86 30.72 -3.75 10.11
CA ILE A 86 30.10 -2.68 9.32
C ILE A 86 30.47 -2.80 7.85
N HIS A 87 31.77 -2.96 7.50
CA HIS A 87 32.14 -3.14 6.11
C HIS A 87 31.50 -4.37 5.48
N ASN A 88 31.51 -5.51 6.19
CA ASN A 88 30.89 -6.74 5.69
C ASN A 88 29.40 -6.56 5.37
N SER A 89 28.67 -5.80 6.19
CA SER A 89 27.24 -5.56 5.99
C SER A 89 26.92 -4.62 4.84
N ILE A 90 27.81 -3.67 4.52
CA ILE A 90 27.55 -2.65 3.50
C ILE A 90 28.28 -2.87 2.17
N LYS A 91 29.28 -3.77 2.11
CA LYS A 91 30.11 -3.96 0.92
C LYS A 91 29.33 -4.31 -0.36
N TYR A 92 28.20 -5.03 -0.24
CA TYR A 92 27.37 -5.40 -1.38
C TYR A 92 26.17 -4.46 -1.58
N ASN A 93 25.99 -3.46 -0.73
CA ASN A 93 24.90 -2.51 -0.89
C ASN A 93 25.13 -1.64 -2.11
N LYS A 94 24.18 -1.65 -3.04
CA LYS A 94 24.16 -0.72 -4.16
C LYS A 94 23.70 0.65 -3.65
N THR A 95 24.56 1.63 -3.74
CA THR A 95 24.34 3.00 -3.24
C THR A 95 24.62 4.07 -4.28
N VAL A 96 25.00 3.66 -5.52
CA VAL A 96 25.34 4.54 -6.63
C VAL A 96 24.61 4.10 -7.89
N GLY A 97 23.96 5.04 -8.57
CA GLY A 97 23.27 4.77 -9.84
C GLY A 97 22.04 3.90 -9.66
N ILE A 98 21.78 3.02 -10.62
CA ILE A 98 20.62 2.13 -10.61
C ILE A 98 20.85 1.01 -9.58
N ILE A 99 20.06 1.05 -8.51
CA ILE A 99 20.14 0.06 -7.41
C ILE A 99 19.14 -1.08 -7.57
N GLU A 100 18.08 -0.86 -8.32
CA GLU A 100 17.09 -1.87 -8.67
C GLU A 100 16.54 -1.58 -10.08
N ASP A 101 16.51 -2.58 -10.91
CA ASP A 101 15.85 -2.53 -12.23
C ASP A 101 14.86 -3.68 -12.34
N ASN A 102 13.57 -3.35 -12.27
CA ASN A 102 12.49 -4.31 -12.34
C ASN A 102 11.71 -4.15 -13.65
N ALA A 103 12.14 -4.88 -14.67
CA ALA A 103 11.49 -4.86 -15.97
C ALA A 103 10.05 -5.40 -15.94
N TYR A 104 9.74 -6.34 -15.03
CA TYR A 104 8.41 -6.93 -14.91
C TYR A 104 7.39 -5.93 -14.34
N GLU A 105 7.78 -5.14 -13.36
CA GLU A 105 6.95 -4.08 -12.78
C GLU A 105 7.16 -2.72 -13.44
N SER A 106 8.05 -2.65 -14.44
CA SER A 106 8.32 -1.45 -15.23
C SER A 106 8.81 -0.25 -14.42
N PHE A 107 9.69 -0.48 -13.44
CA PHE A 107 10.33 0.61 -12.71
C PHE A 107 11.82 0.40 -12.50
N GLN A 108 12.52 1.50 -12.26
CA GLN A 108 13.90 1.52 -11.78
C GLN A 108 13.99 2.37 -10.50
N LYS A 109 14.91 1.99 -9.60
CA LYS A 109 15.30 2.81 -8.47
C LYS A 109 16.73 3.29 -8.66
N ILE A 110 16.94 4.59 -8.46
CA ILE A 110 18.24 5.24 -8.58
C ILE A 110 18.60 5.79 -7.21
N ALA A 111 19.78 5.44 -6.72
CA ALA A 111 20.32 6.00 -5.47
C ALA A 111 21.04 7.31 -5.72
N GLU A 112 20.74 8.31 -4.92
CA GLU A 112 21.47 9.56 -4.84
C GLU A 112 21.89 9.87 -3.40
N PRO A 113 22.98 10.58 -3.17
CA PRO A 113 23.35 11.01 -1.83
C PRO A 113 22.27 11.92 -1.24
N VAL A 114 22.10 11.89 0.09
CA VAL A 114 21.22 12.84 0.77
C VAL A 114 21.82 14.25 0.79
N GLY A 115 23.16 14.35 0.77
CA GLY A 115 23.89 15.60 0.81
C GLY A 115 24.89 15.67 1.98
N ILE A 116 25.23 16.88 2.44
CA ILE A 116 26.18 17.06 3.53
C ILE A 116 25.60 16.53 4.85
N ILE A 117 26.32 15.63 5.50
CA ILE A 117 25.94 15.03 6.77
C ILE A 117 26.67 15.72 7.92
N MET A 118 25.94 16.05 8.98
CA MET A 118 26.56 16.38 10.27
C MET A 118 26.62 15.13 11.15
N GLY A 119 27.82 14.69 11.55
CA GLY A 119 28.06 13.56 12.44
C GLY A 119 28.32 14.01 13.87
N ILE A 120 27.46 13.63 14.83
CA ILE A 120 27.68 13.91 16.26
C ILE A 120 28.07 12.61 16.94
N THR A 121 29.24 12.60 17.63
CA THR A 121 29.75 11.40 18.31
C THR A 121 29.78 11.57 19.82
N PRO A 122 29.50 10.48 20.60
CA PRO A 122 29.50 10.52 22.04
C PRO A 122 30.91 10.38 22.63
N VAL A 123 31.07 10.72 23.90
CA VAL A 123 32.30 10.45 24.67
C VAL A 123 32.51 8.95 24.99
N THR A 124 31.43 8.17 25.00
CA THR A 124 31.45 6.74 25.39
C THR A 124 32.07 5.83 24.33
N ASN A 125 31.83 6.11 23.03
CA ASN A 125 32.26 5.34 21.90
C ASN A 125 32.87 6.24 20.80
N PRO A 126 33.92 7.05 21.11
CA PRO A 126 34.34 8.14 20.24
C PRO A 126 34.92 7.66 18.92
N THR A 127 35.88 6.76 18.96
CA THR A 127 36.58 6.25 17.77
C THR A 127 35.74 5.33 16.92
N SER A 128 35.08 4.34 17.51
CA SER A 128 34.23 3.39 16.79
C SER A 128 33.01 4.05 16.12
N THR A 129 32.36 5.04 16.78
CA THR A 129 31.27 5.79 16.18
C THR A 129 31.74 6.69 15.02
N THR A 130 32.93 7.28 15.14
CA THR A 130 33.52 8.06 14.05
C THR A 130 33.83 7.17 12.84
N ILE A 131 34.45 6.00 13.04
CA ILE A 131 34.70 5.02 11.98
C ILE A 131 33.39 4.63 11.29
N PHE A 132 32.40 4.19 12.06
CA PHE A 132 31.10 3.77 11.56
C PHE A 132 30.44 4.86 10.70
N LYS A 133 30.30 6.07 11.24
CA LYS A 133 29.60 7.16 10.54
C LYS A 133 30.33 7.61 9.29
N ALA A 134 31.66 7.69 9.33
CA ALA A 134 32.45 8.01 8.16
C ALA A 134 32.26 6.97 7.05
N MET A 135 32.31 5.67 7.38
CA MET A 135 32.17 4.61 6.39
C MET A 135 30.80 4.61 5.72
N ILE A 136 29.71 4.72 6.47
CA ILE A 136 28.35 4.74 5.88
C ILE A 136 28.06 6.03 5.08
N ALA A 137 28.64 7.16 5.47
CA ALA A 137 28.51 8.40 4.75
C ALA A 137 29.26 8.34 3.39
N ILE A 138 30.52 7.89 3.39
CA ILE A 138 31.30 7.78 2.16
C ILE A 138 30.77 6.69 1.24
N LYS A 139 30.28 5.56 1.78
CA LYS A 139 29.61 4.51 1.00
C LYS A 139 28.45 5.06 0.15
N THR A 140 27.84 6.12 0.61
CA THR A 140 26.68 6.76 -0.04
C THR A 140 27.01 8.11 -0.70
N ARG A 141 28.31 8.40 -0.89
CA ARG A 141 28.81 9.63 -1.52
C ARG A 141 28.41 10.91 -0.79
N ASN A 142 28.20 10.86 0.52
CA ASN A 142 27.86 12.00 1.34
C ASN A 142 29.11 12.52 2.06
N PRO A 143 29.53 13.77 1.88
CA PRO A 143 30.51 14.37 2.76
C PRO A 143 30.00 14.46 4.18
N ILE A 144 30.88 14.25 5.16
CA ILE A 144 30.52 14.32 6.57
C ILE A 144 31.37 15.33 7.33
N ILE A 145 30.69 16.13 8.15
CA ILE A 145 31.35 17.09 9.05
C ILE A 145 31.02 16.70 10.49
N PHE A 146 32.04 16.35 11.26
CA PHE A 146 31.87 15.90 12.64
C PHE A 146 31.85 17.05 13.65
N GLY A 147 30.93 16.94 14.62
CA GLY A 147 30.98 17.61 15.91
C GLY A 147 31.33 16.61 17.00
N PHE A 148 32.56 16.58 17.44
CA PHE A 148 33.05 15.68 18.47
C PHE A 148 32.76 16.17 19.88
N HIS A 149 32.63 15.26 20.84
CA HIS A 149 32.54 15.64 22.23
C HIS A 149 33.88 16.23 22.72
N PRO A 150 33.91 17.39 23.42
CA PRO A 150 35.16 18.04 23.85
C PRO A 150 36.14 17.12 24.59
N SER A 151 35.64 16.21 25.43
CA SER A 151 36.48 15.27 26.20
C SER A 151 36.94 14.04 25.39
N ALA A 152 36.68 14.00 24.08
CA ALA A 152 37.08 12.92 23.17
C ALA A 152 37.49 13.49 21.79
N GLN A 153 37.83 14.77 21.75
CA GLN A 153 38.14 15.49 20.52
C GLN A 153 39.34 14.89 19.78
N ARG A 154 40.43 14.60 20.50
CA ARG A 154 41.70 14.15 19.92
C ARG A 154 41.59 12.75 19.31
N CYS A 155 41.08 11.81 20.05
CA CYS A 155 40.93 10.42 19.58
C CYS A 155 39.92 10.31 18.44
N SER A 156 38.83 11.08 18.48
CA SER A 156 37.82 11.11 17.39
C SER A 156 38.40 11.76 16.13
N ALA A 157 39.12 12.89 16.25
CA ALA A 157 39.77 13.57 15.13
C ALA A 157 40.83 12.68 14.48
N GLU A 158 41.64 11.98 15.30
CA GLU A 158 42.65 11.04 14.79
C GLU A 158 41.99 9.87 14.02
N ALA A 159 40.88 9.32 14.52
CA ALA A 159 40.13 8.30 13.79
C ALA A 159 39.62 8.84 12.45
N ALA A 160 39.04 10.02 12.43
CA ALA A 160 38.56 10.68 11.20
C ALA A 160 39.71 10.93 10.22
N LYS A 161 40.87 11.38 10.71
CA LYS A 161 42.05 11.66 9.91
C LYS A 161 42.62 10.39 9.24
N ILE A 162 42.75 9.30 9.97
CA ILE A 162 43.21 8.01 9.45
C ILE A 162 42.30 7.53 8.30
N LEU A 163 40.99 7.63 8.49
CA LEU A 163 40.03 7.24 7.45
C LEU A 163 40.08 8.20 6.25
N LEU A 164 40.18 9.50 6.45
CA LEU A 164 40.31 10.50 5.40
C LEU A 164 41.56 10.28 4.54
N GLU A 165 42.70 10.07 5.14
CA GLU A 165 43.95 9.80 4.44
C GLU A 165 43.86 8.53 3.58
N ALA A 166 43.26 7.46 4.10
CA ALA A 166 43.01 6.25 3.34
C ALA A 166 42.03 6.48 2.20
N ALA A 167 40.95 7.22 2.42
CA ALA A 167 39.96 7.56 1.41
C ALA A 167 40.58 8.38 0.25
N ILE A 168 41.31 9.45 0.56
CA ILE A 168 41.99 10.30 -0.42
C ILE A 168 42.99 9.49 -1.27
N LYS A 169 43.77 8.63 -0.65
CA LYS A 169 44.74 7.78 -1.34
C LYS A 169 44.06 6.87 -2.37
N HIS A 170 42.80 6.54 -2.20
CA HIS A 170 42.01 5.68 -3.10
C HIS A 170 41.00 6.46 -3.96
N GLY A 171 41.12 7.79 -4.03
CA GLY A 171 40.42 8.64 -4.99
C GLY A 171 39.20 9.39 -4.44
N ALA A 172 39.01 9.40 -3.12
CA ALA A 172 37.98 10.25 -2.52
C ALA A 172 38.34 11.75 -2.58
N PRO A 173 37.36 12.66 -2.61
CA PRO A 173 37.60 14.10 -2.50
C PRO A 173 38.31 14.46 -1.18
N ALA A 174 39.21 15.43 -1.22
CA ALA A 174 40.04 15.83 -0.08
C ALA A 174 39.26 16.28 1.18
N ASP A 175 38.11 16.91 0.97
CA ASP A 175 37.29 17.45 2.06
C ASP A 175 36.02 16.60 2.34
N CYS A 176 36.08 15.30 2.02
CA CYS A 176 34.93 14.43 2.19
C CYS A 176 34.64 14.06 3.66
N ILE A 177 35.62 14.12 4.53
CA ILE A 177 35.50 13.95 5.98
C ILE A 177 36.14 15.15 6.65
N GLN A 178 35.39 15.89 7.43
CA GLN A 178 35.80 17.09 8.12
C GLN A 178 35.34 17.05 9.58
N TRP A 179 35.88 17.91 10.41
CA TRP A 179 35.40 18.09 11.80
C TRP A 179 35.62 19.49 12.30
N ILE A 180 34.89 19.86 13.35
CA ILE A 180 35.08 21.11 14.07
C ILE A 180 36.33 20.95 14.92
N GLU A 181 37.44 21.67 14.58
CA GLU A 181 38.73 21.55 15.28
C GLU A 181 38.66 22.01 16.74
N ASN A 182 38.00 23.12 17.00
CA ASN A 182 37.79 23.66 18.35
C ASN A 182 36.29 23.61 18.65
N PRO A 183 35.81 22.55 19.30
CA PRO A 183 34.40 22.31 19.56
C PRO A 183 33.84 23.37 20.55
N SER A 184 32.72 23.98 20.17
CA SER A 184 31.92 24.85 21.03
C SER A 184 30.43 24.60 20.73
N MET A 185 29.57 24.96 21.68
CA MET A 185 28.11 24.85 21.46
C MET A 185 27.66 25.74 20.31
N ASP A 186 28.23 26.93 20.17
CA ASP A 186 27.87 27.87 19.12
C ASP A 186 28.22 27.33 17.72
N ARG A 187 29.41 26.77 17.53
CA ARG A 187 29.82 26.12 16.25
C ARG A 187 29.00 24.88 15.94
N THR A 188 28.71 24.09 16.97
CA THR A 188 27.87 22.90 16.82
C THR A 188 26.45 23.27 16.41
N ASN A 189 25.87 24.29 17.05
CA ASN A 189 24.53 24.79 16.72
C ASN A 189 24.51 25.47 15.35
N ALA A 190 25.52 26.25 14.99
CA ALA A 190 25.66 26.89 13.68
C ALA A 190 25.68 25.83 12.57
N LEU A 191 26.48 24.78 12.73
CA LEU A 191 26.54 23.65 11.76
C LEU A 191 25.23 22.91 11.71
N MET A 192 24.61 22.57 12.86
CA MET A 192 23.36 21.83 12.97
C MET A 192 22.21 22.56 12.24
N ASN A 193 22.15 23.89 12.37
CA ASN A 193 21.10 24.69 11.76
C ASN A 193 21.44 25.19 10.35
N HIS A 194 22.65 24.94 9.84
CA HIS A 194 23.06 25.45 8.52
C HIS A 194 22.19 24.88 7.39
N PRO A 195 21.63 25.66 6.46
CA PRO A 195 20.67 25.23 5.46
C PRO A 195 21.18 24.12 4.55
N ASP A 196 22.47 24.08 4.25
CA ASP A 196 23.09 23.09 3.36
C ASP A 196 23.43 21.77 4.05
N VAL A 197 23.27 21.63 5.37
CA VAL A 197 23.33 20.34 6.06
C VAL A 197 22.03 19.60 5.78
N ALA A 198 22.14 18.47 5.10
CA ALA A 198 20.99 17.68 4.63
C ALA A 198 20.46 16.70 5.67
N CYS A 199 21.36 16.14 6.50
CA CYS A 199 20.99 15.12 7.49
C CYS A 199 21.92 15.17 8.69
N ILE A 200 21.40 14.88 9.88
CA ILE A 200 22.16 14.80 11.12
C ILE A 200 22.19 13.36 11.64
N LEU A 201 23.39 12.81 11.79
CA LEU A 201 23.62 11.53 12.48
C LEU A 201 24.01 11.79 13.93
N ALA A 202 23.04 11.77 14.85
CA ALA A 202 23.23 12.14 16.24
C ALA A 202 23.37 10.93 17.16
N THR A 203 24.54 10.73 17.77
CA THR A 203 24.72 9.78 18.88
C THR A 203 25.28 10.56 20.06
N GLY A 204 24.52 10.67 21.14
CA GLY A 204 24.89 11.52 22.27
C GLY A 204 23.82 11.55 23.34
N GLY A 205 24.00 12.39 24.35
CA GLY A 205 23.01 12.57 25.42
C GLY A 205 21.68 13.12 24.93
N SER A 206 20.61 12.91 25.71
CA SER A 206 19.22 13.25 25.39
C SER A 206 19.03 14.68 24.90
N ALA A 207 19.74 15.65 25.49
CA ALA A 207 19.64 17.07 25.10
C ALA A 207 20.15 17.32 23.68
N MET A 208 21.29 16.71 23.32
CA MET A 208 21.89 16.84 21.99
C MET A 208 21.04 16.16 20.91
N VAL A 209 20.51 14.97 21.20
CA VAL A 209 19.61 14.25 20.29
C VAL A 209 18.31 15.04 20.10
N LYS A 210 17.75 15.59 21.18
CA LYS A 210 16.57 16.46 21.11
C LYS A 210 16.84 17.70 20.25
N ALA A 211 18.01 18.35 20.41
CA ALA A 211 18.39 19.49 19.58
C ALA A 211 18.45 19.10 18.09
N ALA A 212 19.08 17.97 17.76
CA ALA A 212 19.18 17.47 16.40
C ALA A 212 17.79 17.23 15.77
N TYR A 213 16.83 16.66 16.51
CA TYR A 213 15.46 16.49 16.01
C TYR A 213 14.64 17.78 15.96
N SER A 214 15.06 18.82 16.69
CA SER A 214 14.33 20.10 16.77
C SER A 214 14.80 21.14 15.76
N CYS A 215 15.88 20.90 15.01
CA CYS A 215 16.44 21.86 14.05
C CYS A 215 15.69 21.89 12.69
N GLY A 216 14.60 21.15 12.52
CA GLY A 216 13.80 21.13 11.28
C GLY A 216 14.41 20.37 10.12
N LYS A 217 15.44 19.55 10.36
CA LYS A 217 16.12 18.72 9.36
C LYS A 217 15.92 17.23 9.61
N PRO A 218 16.06 16.38 8.58
CA PRO A 218 16.18 14.94 8.78
C PRO A 218 17.29 14.62 9.78
N ALA A 219 16.95 13.89 10.83
CA ALA A 219 17.90 13.47 11.84
C ALA A 219 17.72 11.97 12.11
N LEU A 220 18.84 11.24 12.18
CA LEU A 220 18.92 9.86 12.58
C LEU A 220 19.72 9.82 13.89
N GLY A 221 19.03 9.64 14.98
CA GLY A 221 19.62 9.71 16.30
C GLY A 221 19.21 8.56 17.18
N VAL A 222 19.97 8.34 18.24
CA VAL A 222 19.66 7.35 19.27
C VAL A 222 19.49 8.07 20.60
N GLY A 223 18.38 7.78 21.27
CA GLY A 223 18.11 8.24 22.64
C GLY A 223 18.82 7.40 23.69
N PRO A 224 18.65 7.75 24.99
CA PRO A 224 19.16 6.94 26.10
C PRO A 224 18.50 5.56 26.13
N GLY A 225 19.22 4.56 26.64
CA GLY A 225 18.74 3.21 26.77
C GLY A 225 18.59 2.78 28.24
N ASN A 226 17.39 2.67 28.75
CA ASN A 226 17.15 2.07 30.07
C ASN A 226 16.63 0.64 29.90
N VAL A 227 17.55 -0.27 29.57
CA VAL A 227 17.26 -1.62 29.12
C VAL A 227 16.93 -2.58 30.26
N PRO A 228 15.71 -3.15 30.37
CA PRO A 228 15.39 -4.23 31.27
C PRO A 228 15.86 -5.59 30.71
N CYS A 229 16.36 -6.46 31.59
CA CYS A 229 16.61 -7.86 31.33
C CYS A 229 15.68 -8.69 32.20
N PHE A 230 14.70 -9.37 31.59
CA PHE A 230 13.79 -10.25 32.29
C PHE A 230 14.25 -11.70 32.23
N ILE A 231 14.54 -12.35 33.36
CA ILE A 231 14.89 -13.77 33.43
C ILE A 231 13.68 -14.53 33.99
N GLU A 232 12.99 -15.21 33.10
CA GLU A 232 11.78 -16.00 33.35
C GLU A 232 12.19 -17.42 33.82
N LYS A 233 11.39 -18.07 34.61
CA LYS A 233 11.68 -19.34 35.24
C LYS A 233 12.09 -20.50 34.35
N THR A 234 11.75 -20.46 33.06
CA THR A 234 12.16 -21.50 32.08
C THR A 234 13.49 -21.20 31.39
N ALA A 235 14.13 -20.08 31.71
CA ALA A 235 15.41 -19.70 31.14
C ALA A 235 16.52 -20.69 31.44
N ASP A 236 17.49 -20.81 30.53
CA ASP A 236 18.79 -21.39 30.87
C ASP A 236 19.55 -20.39 31.78
N LEU A 237 19.68 -20.72 33.04
CA LEU A 237 20.20 -19.81 34.08
C LEU A 237 21.71 -19.58 33.92
N ASP A 238 22.45 -20.54 33.38
CA ASP A 238 23.89 -20.37 33.14
C ASP A 238 24.13 -19.41 31.97
N GLN A 239 23.38 -19.58 30.87
CA GLN A 239 23.41 -18.68 29.73
C GLN A 239 22.94 -17.29 30.13
N ALA A 240 21.78 -17.15 30.77
CA ALA A 240 21.20 -15.87 31.11
C ALA A 240 22.11 -15.03 32.04
N VAL A 241 22.76 -15.65 33.02
CA VAL A 241 23.71 -14.95 33.90
C VAL A 241 25.01 -14.60 33.14
N ASN A 242 25.53 -15.51 32.30
CA ASN A 242 26.68 -15.23 31.48
C ASN A 242 26.46 -14.05 30.55
N ASP A 243 25.34 -14.04 29.82
CA ASP A 243 24.97 -13.01 28.86
C ASP A 243 24.76 -11.64 29.54
N LEU A 244 24.10 -11.64 30.70
CA LEU A 244 23.92 -10.42 31.50
C LEU A 244 25.27 -9.83 31.96
N ILE A 245 26.19 -10.67 32.45
CA ILE A 245 27.51 -10.24 32.95
C ILE A 245 28.40 -9.78 31.79
N LEU A 246 28.44 -10.56 30.70
CA LEU A 246 29.14 -10.19 29.48
C LEU A 246 28.72 -8.83 28.97
N SER A 247 27.41 -8.62 28.83
CA SER A 247 26.84 -7.37 28.33
C SER A 247 27.09 -6.19 29.26
N LYS A 248 26.89 -6.40 30.58
CA LYS A 248 27.00 -5.32 31.57
C LYS A 248 28.42 -4.90 31.88
N THR A 249 29.39 -5.79 31.74
CA THR A 249 30.82 -5.48 31.95
C THR A 249 31.53 -4.97 30.70
N PHE A 250 30.95 -5.20 29.51
CA PHE A 250 31.55 -4.77 28.25
C PHE A 250 31.75 -3.27 28.23
N ASP A 251 32.99 -2.84 28.12
CA ASP A 251 33.46 -1.47 28.19
C ASP A 251 32.88 -0.71 29.43
N ASN A 252 32.84 -1.40 30.58
CA ASN A 252 32.22 -0.92 31.80
C ASN A 252 30.78 -0.42 31.62
N GLY A 253 29.96 -1.11 30.81
CA GLY A 253 28.56 -0.80 30.62
C GLY A 253 28.27 0.46 29.82
N MET A 254 29.22 0.92 29.00
CA MET A 254 29.09 2.15 28.21
C MET A 254 28.38 1.99 26.86
N ILE A 255 27.85 0.84 26.49
CA ILE A 255 26.93 0.75 25.35
C ILE A 255 25.51 1.11 25.82
N CYS A 256 24.82 1.96 25.08
CA CYS A 256 23.44 2.37 25.38
C CYS A 256 22.43 1.21 25.39
N ALA A 257 22.79 0.08 24.75
CA ALA A 257 22.00 -1.15 24.81
C ALA A 257 22.32 -2.03 26.03
N SER A 258 23.30 -1.65 26.89
CA SER A 258 23.64 -2.44 28.08
C SER A 258 22.47 -2.46 29.09
N GLU A 259 22.24 -3.59 29.71
CA GLU A 259 21.18 -3.80 30.70
C GLU A 259 21.35 -2.83 31.88
N GLN A 260 20.28 -2.19 32.29
CA GLN A 260 20.24 -1.29 33.45
C GLN A 260 19.51 -1.88 34.63
N ALA A 261 18.67 -2.90 34.35
CA ALA A 261 17.91 -3.60 35.35
C ALA A 261 17.85 -5.10 35.04
N VAL A 262 17.94 -5.96 36.03
CA VAL A 262 17.60 -7.38 35.96
C VAL A 262 16.34 -7.65 36.76
N ILE A 263 15.41 -8.35 36.16
CA ILE A 263 14.10 -8.71 36.76
C ILE A 263 14.06 -10.23 36.76
N ILE A 264 13.88 -10.84 37.93
CA ILE A 264 14.02 -12.28 38.10
C ILE A 264 12.75 -12.83 38.78
N GLU A 265 12.20 -13.90 38.19
CA GLU A 265 11.07 -14.60 38.85
C GLU A 265 11.49 -15.25 40.16
N GLU A 266 10.61 -15.16 41.17
CA GLU A 266 10.87 -15.64 42.52
C GLU A 266 11.31 -17.11 42.63
N PRO A 267 10.75 -18.08 41.84
CA PRO A 267 11.18 -19.48 41.92
C PRO A 267 12.66 -19.73 41.61
N ILE A 268 13.27 -18.85 40.78
CA ILE A 268 14.66 -19.00 40.34
C ILE A 268 15.59 -17.93 40.95
N PHE A 269 15.04 -16.99 41.73
CA PHE A 269 15.77 -15.81 42.22
C PHE A 269 17.07 -16.16 42.95
N ASP A 270 16.97 -17.04 43.92
CA ASP A 270 18.13 -17.41 44.76
C ASP A 270 19.22 -18.16 43.96
N GLN A 271 18.81 -18.96 42.98
CA GLN A 271 19.74 -19.64 42.07
C GLN A 271 20.47 -18.66 41.17
N VAL A 272 19.74 -17.73 40.54
CA VAL A 272 20.32 -16.67 39.70
C VAL A 272 21.25 -15.78 40.51
N LYS A 273 20.81 -15.32 41.68
CA LYS A 273 21.64 -14.51 42.63
C LYS A 273 22.94 -15.20 42.99
N LYS A 274 22.86 -16.49 43.33
CA LYS A 274 24.05 -17.30 43.68
C LYS A 274 25.03 -17.39 42.48
N LYS A 275 24.50 -17.65 41.28
CA LYS A 275 25.30 -17.66 40.05
C LYS A 275 25.93 -16.30 39.77
N MET A 276 25.18 -15.20 39.89
CA MET A 276 25.71 -13.85 39.75
C MET A 276 26.84 -13.54 40.72
N ILE A 277 26.70 -13.87 41.99
CA ILE A 277 27.76 -13.70 43.02
C ILE A 277 28.98 -14.52 42.66
N ALA A 278 28.83 -15.78 42.28
CA ALA A 278 29.95 -16.64 41.87
C ALA A 278 30.72 -16.11 40.68
N ASN A 279 30.11 -15.29 39.83
CA ASN A 279 30.73 -14.67 38.67
C ASN A 279 31.16 -13.20 38.89
N GLY A 280 31.20 -12.72 40.14
CA GLY A 280 31.78 -11.42 40.50
C GLY A 280 30.75 -10.28 40.67
N CYS A 281 29.46 -10.59 40.80
CA CYS A 281 28.48 -9.57 41.18
C CYS A 281 28.46 -9.39 42.69
N TYR A 282 28.47 -8.15 43.15
CA TYR A 282 28.37 -7.79 44.56
C TYR A 282 26.98 -7.17 44.82
N PHE A 283 26.19 -7.83 45.67
CA PHE A 283 24.88 -7.35 46.06
C PHE A 283 25.04 -6.42 47.30
N VAL A 284 24.82 -5.12 47.08
CA VAL A 284 24.93 -4.10 48.13
C VAL A 284 23.80 -4.23 49.15
N ASN A 285 24.12 -4.04 50.41
CA ASN A 285 23.12 -3.98 51.47
C ASN A 285 22.37 -2.64 51.47
N LYS A 286 21.39 -2.42 52.33
CA LYS A 286 20.57 -1.21 52.37
C LYS A 286 21.33 0.09 52.60
N GLU A 287 22.34 0.07 53.47
CA GLU A 287 23.21 1.23 53.74
C GLU A 287 24.10 1.53 52.54
N GLU A 288 24.72 0.51 51.97
CA GLU A 288 25.53 0.62 50.78
C GLU A 288 24.72 1.07 49.54
N ALA A 289 23.48 0.61 49.40
CA ALA A 289 22.56 1.05 48.34
C ALA A 289 22.24 2.56 48.44
N ALA A 290 22.12 3.10 49.64
CA ALA A 290 21.94 4.53 49.86
C ALA A 290 23.21 5.31 49.45
N LYS A 291 24.39 4.83 49.83
CA LYS A 291 25.70 5.41 49.43
C LYS A 291 25.88 5.34 47.92
N LEU A 292 25.56 4.20 47.31
CA LEU A 292 25.62 3.99 45.86
C LEU A 292 24.66 4.94 45.13
N THR A 293 23.46 5.13 45.65
CA THR A 293 22.47 6.06 45.06
C THR A 293 23.01 7.49 45.10
N ALA A 294 23.53 7.95 46.22
CA ALA A 294 24.07 9.30 46.36
C ALA A 294 25.30 9.57 45.46
N GLY A 295 26.16 8.56 45.27
CA GLY A 295 27.35 8.68 44.44
C GLY A 295 27.07 8.49 42.93
N ALA A 296 26.11 7.64 42.56
CA ALA A 296 25.85 7.26 41.18
C ALA A 296 24.87 8.16 40.47
N ILE A 297 23.91 8.78 41.17
CA ILE A 297 22.80 9.54 40.59
C ILE A 297 22.77 10.96 41.16
N ILE A 298 22.67 11.97 40.29
CA ILE A 298 22.40 13.37 40.66
C ILE A 298 20.92 13.50 41.06
N ALA A 299 20.64 13.69 42.33
CA ALA A 299 19.30 13.61 42.90
C ALA A 299 18.28 14.53 42.24
N ASP A 300 18.61 15.82 42.04
CA ASP A 300 17.71 16.84 41.51
C ASP A 300 17.26 16.58 40.08
N LYS A 301 18.08 15.86 39.31
CA LYS A 301 17.83 15.59 37.85
C LYS A 301 17.49 14.12 37.58
N CYS A 302 17.58 13.26 38.57
CA CYS A 302 17.53 11.79 38.43
C CYS A 302 18.38 11.31 37.22
N ALA A 303 19.58 11.89 37.07
CA ALA A 303 20.50 11.62 35.96
C ALA A 303 21.80 11.00 36.49
N VAL A 304 22.45 10.19 35.64
CA VAL A 304 23.72 9.57 36.01
C VAL A 304 24.80 10.62 36.38
N ASN A 305 25.55 10.37 37.43
CA ASN A 305 26.73 11.15 37.76
C ASN A 305 27.84 10.89 36.75
N PRO A 306 28.30 11.89 35.98
CA PRO A 306 29.33 11.68 34.95
C PRO A 306 30.63 11.06 35.44
N THR A 307 30.94 11.14 36.74
CA THR A 307 32.15 10.62 37.33
C THR A 307 32.21 9.09 37.37
N ILE A 308 31.05 8.39 37.39
CA ILE A 308 31.00 6.93 37.40
C ILE A 308 30.86 6.34 36.01
N VAL A 309 30.55 7.11 35.00
CA VAL A 309 30.34 6.62 33.64
C VAL A 309 31.61 5.94 33.10
N GLY A 310 31.52 4.65 32.76
CA GLY A 310 32.63 3.86 32.23
C GLY A 310 33.72 3.51 33.25
N GLN A 311 33.52 3.74 34.53
CA GLN A 311 34.43 3.34 35.56
C GLN A 311 34.22 1.86 35.97
N PRO A 312 35.26 1.12 36.40
CA PRO A 312 35.10 -0.24 36.92
C PRO A 312 34.30 -0.24 38.21
N ALA A 313 33.63 -1.35 38.53
CA ALA A 313 32.79 -1.49 39.70
C ALA A 313 33.52 -1.20 41.01
N THR A 314 34.75 -1.62 41.12
CA THR A 314 35.62 -1.36 42.28
C THR A 314 35.90 0.13 42.49
N LYS A 315 36.12 0.89 41.41
CA LYS A 315 36.34 2.34 41.51
C LYS A 315 35.03 3.07 41.85
N ILE A 316 33.90 2.62 41.34
CA ILE A 316 32.59 3.16 41.72
C ILE A 316 32.30 2.92 43.22
N ALA A 317 32.60 1.72 43.70
CA ALA A 317 32.48 1.39 45.13
C ALA A 317 33.36 2.30 46.01
N GLU A 318 34.59 2.51 45.60
CA GLU A 318 35.51 3.42 46.28
C GLU A 318 34.95 4.85 46.35
N LEU A 319 34.50 5.37 45.21
CA LEU A 319 33.92 6.72 45.10
C LEU A 319 32.66 6.88 45.97
N CYS A 320 31.91 5.80 46.19
CA CYS A 320 30.69 5.77 47.04
C CYS A 320 30.98 5.40 48.50
N GLY A 321 32.22 5.14 48.88
CA GLY A 321 32.59 4.70 50.24
C GLY A 321 32.02 3.33 50.60
N ILE A 322 32.10 2.38 49.64
CA ILE A 322 31.66 0.98 49.79
C ILE A 322 32.88 0.08 49.63
N GLU A 323 33.09 -0.82 50.56
CA GLU A 323 34.15 -1.83 50.48
C GLU A 323 33.66 -3.08 49.75
N VAL A 324 34.38 -3.48 48.71
CA VAL A 324 34.02 -4.64 47.88
C VAL A 324 35.25 -5.53 47.61
N PRO A 325 35.09 -6.83 47.38
CA PRO A 325 36.17 -7.70 46.93
C PRO A 325 36.86 -7.18 45.63
N ALA A 326 38.17 -7.37 45.54
CA ALA A 326 38.97 -6.91 44.41
C ALA A 326 38.49 -7.46 43.05
N GLY A 327 37.87 -8.62 43.02
CA GLY A 327 37.31 -9.25 41.80
C GLY A 327 35.85 -8.81 41.45
N THR A 328 35.32 -7.77 42.09
CA THR A 328 33.94 -7.30 41.86
C THR A 328 33.84 -6.69 40.44
N LYS A 329 32.90 -7.25 39.64
CA LYS A 329 32.64 -6.85 38.29
C LYS A 329 31.40 -5.95 38.15
N ILE A 330 30.36 -6.18 38.95
CA ILE A 330 29.09 -5.47 38.90
C ILE A 330 28.61 -5.20 40.33
N LEU A 331 28.15 -3.96 40.60
CA LEU A 331 27.43 -3.61 41.82
C LEU A 331 25.92 -3.77 41.60
N VAL A 332 25.25 -4.62 42.37
CA VAL A 332 23.84 -4.94 42.20
C VAL A 332 23.06 -4.41 43.39
N ALA A 333 22.05 -3.57 43.13
CA ALA A 333 21.15 -3.08 44.17
C ALA A 333 19.76 -3.69 44.03
N GLU A 334 19.27 -4.41 45.02
CA GLU A 334 17.89 -4.86 45.09
C GLU A 334 17.01 -3.66 45.43
N ILE A 335 16.07 -3.32 44.58
CA ILE A 335 15.15 -2.20 44.75
C ILE A 335 13.70 -2.60 44.48
N GLU A 336 12.74 -1.90 45.07
CA GLU A 336 11.34 -2.30 45.05
C GLU A 336 10.53 -1.68 43.92
N GLY A 337 10.95 -0.54 43.37
CA GLY A 337 10.18 0.23 42.40
C GLY A 337 11.01 0.92 41.34
N VAL A 338 10.34 1.57 40.42
CA VAL A 338 10.93 2.35 39.31
C VAL A 338 10.53 3.83 39.46
N GLY A 339 11.38 4.72 39.00
CA GLY A 339 11.11 6.16 38.96
C GLY A 339 11.96 6.98 39.94
N THR A 340 11.62 8.24 40.13
CA THR A 340 12.42 9.22 40.88
C THR A 340 12.60 8.87 42.37
N LYS A 341 11.68 8.10 42.96
CA LYS A 341 11.81 7.58 44.32
C LYS A 341 12.81 6.42 44.43
N PHE A 342 13.16 5.80 43.30
CA PHE A 342 14.11 4.71 43.16
C PHE A 342 15.17 5.05 42.10
N PRO A 343 16.06 6.03 42.38
CA PRO A 343 16.92 6.62 41.33
C PRO A 343 17.83 5.62 40.64
N LEU A 344 18.24 4.52 41.27
CA LEU A 344 19.02 3.44 40.68
C LEU A 344 18.27 2.68 39.55
N SER A 345 16.98 2.95 39.36
CA SER A 345 16.22 2.43 38.23
C SER A 345 16.49 3.18 36.90
N ALA A 346 17.19 4.32 36.94
CA ALA A 346 17.59 5.10 35.76
C ALA A 346 18.80 4.47 35.04
N GLU A 347 19.09 4.94 33.80
CA GLU A 347 20.29 4.58 33.04
C GLU A 347 21.56 5.05 33.79
N LYS A 348 22.57 4.20 33.87
CA LYS A 348 23.78 4.44 34.64
C LYS A 348 25.08 4.42 33.82
N LEU A 349 25.07 3.83 32.62
CA LEU A 349 26.23 3.69 31.72
C LEU A 349 27.52 3.26 32.46
N SER A 350 27.37 2.31 33.38
CA SER A 350 28.42 1.81 34.28
C SER A 350 28.05 0.42 34.78
N PRO A 351 28.95 -0.37 35.38
CA PRO A 351 28.63 -1.69 35.90
C PRO A 351 27.86 -1.62 37.23
N VAL A 352 26.77 -0.84 37.25
CA VAL A 352 25.77 -0.75 38.32
C VAL A 352 24.43 -1.25 37.78
N LEU A 353 23.81 -2.22 38.47
CA LEU A 353 22.62 -2.91 38.05
C LEU A 353 21.52 -2.83 39.10
N ALA A 354 20.30 -2.41 38.71
CA ALA A 354 19.13 -2.56 39.54
C ALA A 354 18.61 -4.01 39.48
N CYS A 355 18.18 -4.59 40.59
CA CYS A 355 17.66 -5.95 40.64
C CYS A 355 16.25 -5.96 41.24
N TYR A 356 15.35 -6.68 40.58
CA TYR A 356 13.94 -6.82 41.01
C TYR A 356 13.60 -8.30 41.15
N LYS A 357 12.91 -8.64 42.24
CA LYS A 357 12.30 -9.93 42.45
C LYS A 357 10.79 -9.82 42.14
N VAL A 358 10.26 -10.67 41.31
CA VAL A 358 8.84 -10.67 40.90
C VAL A 358 8.22 -12.05 41.09
N LYS A 359 6.92 -12.09 41.42
CA LYS A 359 6.24 -13.35 41.75
C LYS A 359 5.82 -14.15 40.52
N THR A 360 5.46 -13.47 39.41
CA THR A 360 4.95 -14.09 38.21
C THR A 360 5.56 -13.43 36.95
N ALA A 361 5.48 -14.13 35.83
CA ALA A 361 5.93 -13.62 34.56
C ALA A 361 5.22 -12.29 34.15
N GLU A 362 3.93 -12.17 34.43
CA GLU A 362 3.16 -10.95 34.16
C GLU A 362 3.72 -9.76 34.95
N GLN A 363 4.04 -9.96 36.25
CA GLN A 363 4.68 -8.92 37.06
C GLN A 363 6.08 -8.58 36.53
N GLY A 364 6.80 -9.55 35.98
CA GLY A 364 8.11 -9.35 35.33
C GLY A 364 7.99 -8.48 34.07
N ILE A 365 7.00 -8.76 33.26
CA ILE A 365 6.70 -7.99 32.03
C ILE A 365 6.31 -6.54 32.40
N GLU A 366 5.41 -6.33 33.37
CA GLU A 366 5.02 -4.98 33.78
C GLU A 366 6.18 -4.22 34.44
N ARG A 367 7.05 -4.87 35.21
CA ARG A 367 8.25 -4.25 35.75
C ARG A 367 9.24 -3.82 34.64
N ALA A 368 9.40 -4.66 33.64
CA ALA A 368 10.20 -4.32 32.46
C ALA A 368 9.64 -3.12 31.69
N LEU A 369 8.31 -3.05 31.56
CA LEU A 369 7.62 -1.92 30.96
C LEU A 369 7.87 -0.62 31.76
N GLU A 370 7.73 -0.66 33.09
CA GLU A 370 8.01 0.51 33.95
C GLU A 370 9.45 1.02 33.73
N VAL A 371 10.44 0.12 33.66
CA VAL A 371 11.85 0.48 33.42
C VAL A 371 12.01 1.16 32.06
N VAL A 372 11.42 0.60 30.99
CA VAL A 372 11.45 1.19 29.65
C VAL A 372 10.78 2.56 29.64
N GLN A 373 9.62 2.70 30.25
CA GLN A 373 8.86 3.96 30.29
C GLN A 373 9.60 5.06 31.06
N PHE A 374 10.38 4.70 32.05
CA PHE A 374 11.14 5.68 32.84
C PHE A 374 12.29 6.33 32.09
N GLY A 375 12.90 5.67 31.06
CA GLY A 375 14.00 6.31 30.35
C GLY A 375 14.50 5.59 29.08
N GLY A 376 13.86 4.49 28.67
CA GLY A 376 14.34 3.65 27.55
C GLY A 376 13.36 3.47 26.39
N MET A 377 12.39 4.35 26.24
CA MET A 377 11.37 4.24 25.20
C MET A 377 11.96 4.07 23.80
N GLY A 378 11.53 3.00 23.13
CA GLY A 378 11.95 2.68 21.77
C GLY A 378 13.32 2.02 21.64
N HIS A 379 14.15 1.94 22.71
CA HIS A 379 15.53 1.47 22.57
C HIS A 379 15.61 -0.08 22.47
N SER A 380 15.79 -0.78 23.54
CA SER A 380 15.96 -2.23 23.58
C SER A 380 15.37 -2.84 24.87
N SER A 381 15.01 -4.10 24.83
CA SER A 381 14.63 -4.92 25.97
C SER A 381 15.10 -6.36 25.76
N VAL A 382 15.36 -7.07 26.87
CA VAL A 382 15.87 -8.43 26.84
C VAL A 382 14.96 -9.34 27.64
N ILE A 383 14.75 -10.54 27.14
CA ILE A 383 14.12 -11.64 27.86
C ILE A 383 14.96 -12.91 27.72
N HIS A 384 15.21 -13.59 28.83
CA HIS A 384 15.72 -14.95 28.87
C HIS A 384 14.57 -15.88 29.26
N SER A 385 14.13 -16.72 28.32
CA SER A 385 13.02 -17.65 28.48
C SER A 385 13.06 -18.74 27.42
N ASN A 386 12.57 -19.93 27.74
CA ASN A 386 12.29 -21.00 26.77
C ASN A 386 10.76 -21.21 26.59
N ASN A 387 9.95 -20.28 27.05
CA ASN A 387 8.49 -20.28 26.87
C ASN A 387 8.07 -19.26 25.82
N ASP A 388 7.74 -19.74 24.61
CA ASP A 388 7.35 -18.89 23.47
C ASP A 388 6.13 -18.02 23.77
N GLU A 389 5.18 -18.50 24.58
CA GLU A 389 4.00 -17.71 24.96
C GLU A 389 4.38 -16.48 25.80
N ILE A 390 5.32 -16.66 26.74
CA ILE A 390 5.81 -15.55 27.58
C ILE A 390 6.68 -14.61 26.74
N ILE A 391 7.51 -15.14 25.83
CA ILE A 391 8.30 -14.33 24.89
C ILE A 391 7.36 -13.46 24.03
N GLN A 392 6.26 -14.03 23.52
CA GLN A 392 5.28 -13.27 22.74
C GLN A 392 4.59 -12.19 23.58
N LYS A 393 4.10 -12.52 24.79
CA LYS A 393 3.49 -11.55 25.72
C LYS A 393 4.43 -10.40 26.07
N PHE A 394 5.70 -10.71 26.31
CA PHE A 394 6.74 -9.71 26.57
C PHE A 394 6.92 -8.82 25.33
N SER A 395 7.04 -9.43 24.16
CA SER A 395 7.24 -8.72 22.89
C SER A 395 6.09 -7.76 22.56
N ASP A 396 4.86 -8.20 22.74
CA ASP A 396 3.66 -7.39 22.50
C ASP A 396 3.55 -6.20 23.47
N ARG A 397 4.09 -6.37 24.68
CA ARG A 397 3.95 -5.37 25.73
C ARG A 397 5.06 -4.32 25.73
N MET A 398 6.25 -4.64 25.20
CA MET A 398 7.41 -3.75 25.26
C MET A 398 7.41 -2.68 24.17
N PRO A 399 7.35 -1.37 24.50
CA PRO A 399 7.46 -0.29 23.54
C PRO A 399 8.94 -0.02 23.17
N THR A 400 9.61 -1.04 22.64
CA THR A 400 11.01 -1.00 22.20
C THR A 400 11.14 -1.54 20.77
N CYS A 401 12.12 -1.03 20.01
CA CYS A 401 12.34 -1.44 18.62
C CYS A 401 13.18 -2.72 18.50
N ARG A 402 13.88 -3.10 19.57
CA ARG A 402 14.71 -4.32 19.64
C ARG A 402 14.34 -5.12 20.85
N ILE A 403 13.80 -6.30 20.62
CA ILE A 403 13.52 -7.30 21.64
C ILE A 403 14.52 -8.43 21.42
N LEU A 404 15.35 -8.67 22.42
CA LEU A 404 16.45 -9.60 22.37
C LEU A 404 16.11 -10.82 23.23
N VAL A 405 16.14 -11.99 22.63
CA VAL A 405 15.76 -13.25 23.29
C VAL A 405 17.00 -14.11 23.48
N ASN A 406 17.28 -14.49 24.73
CA ASN A 406 18.40 -15.39 25.10
C ASN A 406 19.76 -14.95 24.53
N GLN A 407 20.09 -13.67 24.68
CA GLN A 407 21.37 -13.11 24.21
C GLN A 407 21.78 -11.86 25.01
N PRO A 408 23.08 -11.50 25.03
CA PRO A 408 23.56 -10.30 25.71
C PRO A 408 23.10 -9.04 24.98
N SER A 409 22.57 -8.04 25.70
CA SER A 409 21.95 -6.86 25.08
C SER A 409 22.97 -5.94 24.40
N SER A 410 24.15 -5.73 24.96
CA SER A 410 25.16 -4.85 24.38
C SER A 410 25.57 -5.29 22.97
N GLN A 411 25.88 -6.54 22.77
CA GLN A 411 26.28 -7.12 21.51
C GLN A 411 25.09 -7.43 20.61
N GLY A 412 23.97 -7.92 21.16
CA GLY A 412 22.75 -8.19 20.41
C GLY A 412 22.10 -6.92 19.85
N GLY A 413 22.15 -5.82 20.61
CA GLY A 413 21.58 -4.54 20.20
C GLY A 413 22.30 -3.90 19.03
N ILE A 414 23.63 -3.97 18.97
CA ILE A 414 24.41 -3.46 17.84
C ILE A 414 24.33 -4.33 16.59
N GLY A 415 23.84 -5.57 16.70
CA GLY A 415 23.51 -6.47 15.57
C GLY A 415 24.64 -7.35 15.09
N ASP A 416 24.30 -8.35 14.27
CA ASP A 416 25.18 -9.29 13.51
C ASP A 416 26.03 -10.27 14.34
N ILE A 417 26.25 -10.06 15.65
CA ILE A 417 27.03 -10.98 16.48
C ILE A 417 26.16 -12.13 16.98
N TYR A 418 24.99 -11.86 17.51
CA TYR A 418 24.07 -12.84 18.10
C TYR A 418 22.74 -12.98 17.35
N ASN A 419 22.47 -12.15 16.36
CA ASN A 419 21.22 -12.13 15.62
C ASN A 419 21.42 -11.55 14.21
N THR A 420 20.35 -11.48 13.43
CA THR A 420 20.34 -10.98 12.04
C THR A 420 20.03 -9.48 11.90
N ASN A 421 20.01 -8.72 13.02
CA ASN A 421 19.90 -7.26 12.92
C ASN A 421 21.14 -6.69 12.21
N LEU A 422 20.93 -5.67 11.38
CA LEU A 422 22.03 -5.00 10.71
C LEU A 422 22.99 -4.37 11.74
N PRO A 423 24.31 -4.55 11.58
CA PRO A 423 25.28 -3.99 12.50
C PRO A 423 25.28 -2.46 12.43
N SER A 424 25.25 -1.81 13.59
CA SER A 424 25.20 -0.35 13.70
C SER A 424 25.67 0.14 15.05
N LEU A 425 26.22 1.37 15.06
CA LEU A 425 26.48 2.14 16.28
C LEU A 425 25.52 3.34 16.44
N THR A 426 24.41 3.33 15.69
CA THR A 426 23.29 4.28 15.83
C THR A 426 21.99 3.49 15.76
N LEU A 427 21.39 3.24 16.94
CA LEU A 427 20.26 2.36 17.13
C LEU A 427 18.95 3.15 17.12
N GLY A 428 18.21 3.13 16.03
CA GLY A 428 16.92 3.86 15.95
C GLY A 428 15.91 3.39 17.00
N CYS A 429 15.17 4.33 17.57
CA CYS A 429 14.19 4.09 18.64
C CYS A 429 12.72 4.29 18.20
N GLY A 430 12.47 4.50 16.91
CA GLY A 430 11.15 4.69 16.34
C GLY A 430 10.38 5.86 16.97
N SER A 431 9.08 5.90 16.72
CA SER A 431 8.19 6.91 17.29
C SER A 431 8.12 6.84 18.82
N TYR A 432 8.31 5.67 19.43
CA TYR A 432 8.40 5.52 20.87
C TYR A 432 9.53 6.37 21.47
N GLY A 433 10.70 6.38 20.83
CA GLY A 433 11.85 7.19 21.24
C GLY A 433 11.90 8.56 20.57
N ARG A 434 10.83 8.99 19.85
CA ARG A 434 10.76 10.23 19.06
C ARG A 434 11.85 10.29 17.99
N ASN A 435 12.13 9.17 17.33
CA ASN A 435 13.14 9.04 16.28
C ASN A 435 12.50 8.82 14.91
N SER A 436 13.26 9.15 13.86
CA SER A 436 12.84 8.99 12.46
C SER A 436 12.91 7.55 11.94
N THR A 437 13.60 6.65 12.64
CA THR A 437 13.73 5.24 12.25
C THR A 437 13.64 4.32 13.46
N SER A 438 13.05 3.14 13.27
CA SER A 438 12.99 2.05 14.26
C SER A 438 14.10 1.01 14.08
N SER A 439 14.79 1.03 12.93
CA SER A 439 15.85 0.08 12.60
C SER A 439 17.23 0.59 13.01
N ASN A 440 18.20 -0.31 13.03
CA ASN A 440 19.60 0.03 13.11
C ASN A 440 20.00 0.84 11.88
N VAL A 441 20.61 2.01 12.08
CA VAL A 441 21.02 2.93 10.99
C VAL A 441 22.19 2.33 10.21
N THR A 442 22.10 2.34 8.89
CA THR A 442 23.15 1.83 7.98
C THR A 442 23.24 2.73 6.74
N ALA A 443 24.11 2.39 5.79
CA ALA A 443 24.32 3.14 4.56
C ALA A 443 23.00 3.40 3.78
N VAL A 444 22.08 2.46 3.74
CA VAL A 444 20.79 2.64 3.01
C VAL A 444 19.89 3.73 3.55
N ASN A 445 20.11 4.16 4.79
CA ASN A 445 19.38 5.30 5.37
C ASN A 445 19.91 6.67 4.89
N LEU A 446 21.05 6.67 4.18
CA LEU A 446 21.76 7.88 3.73
C LEU A 446 21.71 8.07 2.21
N ILE A 447 20.72 7.46 1.55
CA ILE A 447 20.44 7.65 0.14
C ILE A 447 19.03 8.19 -0.07
N ASN A 448 18.89 9.06 -1.03
CA ASN A 448 17.61 9.39 -1.64
C ASN A 448 17.35 8.36 -2.75
N VAL A 449 16.16 7.80 -2.79
CA VAL A 449 15.78 6.85 -3.83
C VAL A 449 14.82 7.53 -4.80
N LYS A 450 15.29 7.79 -6.02
CA LYS A 450 14.44 8.21 -7.14
C LYS A 450 13.81 6.98 -7.76
N ARG A 451 12.51 7.03 -8.00
CA ARG A 451 11.79 5.97 -8.71
C ARG A 451 11.42 6.43 -10.13
N VAL A 452 11.96 5.78 -11.12
CA VAL A 452 11.60 5.97 -12.53
C VAL A 452 10.52 4.96 -12.87
N ASN A 453 9.30 5.41 -13.10
CA ASN A 453 8.18 4.54 -13.43
C ASN A 453 7.83 4.68 -14.91
N ARG A 454 7.73 3.55 -15.61
CA ARG A 454 7.22 3.48 -16.97
C ARG A 454 5.72 3.22 -16.94
N ARG A 455 5.01 3.69 -17.96
CA ARG A 455 3.58 3.43 -18.09
C ARG A 455 3.34 1.92 -18.22
N THR A 456 2.50 1.37 -17.36
CA THR A 456 2.05 -0.02 -17.41
C THR A 456 0.58 -0.09 -17.79
N VAL A 457 0.20 -1.21 -18.40
CA VAL A 457 -1.20 -1.55 -18.67
C VAL A 457 -1.56 -2.72 -17.78
N ASN A 458 -2.62 -2.56 -17.00
CA ASN A 458 -3.14 -3.63 -16.15
C ASN A 458 -3.54 -4.84 -17.01
N MET A 459 -3.34 -6.06 -16.48
CA MET A 459 -3.84 -7.28 -17.09
C MET A 459 -5.34 -7.16 -17.41
N GLN A 460 -5.73 -7.51 -18.60
CA GLN A 460 -7.11 -7.58 -19.05
C GLN A 460 -7.55 -9.03 -19.14
N TRP A 461 -8.84 -9.29 -19.04
CA TRP A 461 -9.44 -10.59 -19.31
C TRP A 461 -10.73 -10.43 -20.09
N PHE A 462 -11.18 -11.52 -20.68
CA PHE A 462 -12.43 -11.61 -21.44
C PHE A 462 -13.30 -12.67 -20.81
N LYS A 463 -14.49 -12.31 -20.32
CA LYS A 463 -15.43 -13.20 -19.65
C LYS A 463 -16.74 -13.28 -20.42
N ILE A 464 -17.16 -14.51 -20.72
CA ILE A 464 -18.45 -14.86 -21.33
C ILE A 464 -18.96 -16.16 -20.68
N PRO A 465 -20.18 -16.61 -20.92
CA PRO A 465 -20.65 -17.93 -20.50
C PRO A 465 -19.72 -19.05 -20.97
N ASP A 466 -19.60 -20.11 -20.18
CA ASP A 466 -18.77 -21.28 -20.53
C ASP A 466 -19.25 -21.94 -21.83
N LYS A 467 -20.58 -21.90 -22.08
CA LYS A 467 -21.21 -22.47 -23.27
C LYS A 467 -22.30 -21.54 -23.81
N ILE A 468 -22.27 -21.33 -25.12
CA ILE A 468 -23.32 -20.60 -25.85
C ILE A 468 -23.87 -21.55 -26.92
N TYR A 469 -25.11 -21.99 -26.76
CA TYR A 469 -25.84 -22.77 -27.74
C TYR A 469 -26.69 -21.83 -28.62
N PHE A 470 -26.63 -21.98 -29.92
CA PHE A 470 -27.33 -21.11 -30.86
C PHE A 470 -27.95 -21.94 -31.99
N GLU A 471 -28.70 -21.33 -32.87
CA GLU A 471 -29.51 -21.91 -33.95
C GLU A 471 -30.86 -22.43 -33.44
N ARG A 472 -31.75 -22.60 -34.39
CA ARG A 472 -33.12 -23.10 -34.17
C ARG A 472 -33.11 -24.43 -33.45
N ASN A 473 -33.96 -24.58 -32.45
CA ASN A 473 -34.07 -25.75 -31.55
C ASN A 473 -32.84 -25.96 -30.61
N SER A 474 -31.99 -24.99 -30.42
CA SER A 474 -30.87 -25.12 -29.46
C SER A 474 -31.33 -25.39 -28.02
N THR A 475 -32.60 -25.06 -27.71
CA THR A 475 -33.24 -25.40 -26.42
C THR A 475 -33.24 -26.92 -26.13
N GLN A 476 -33.10 -27.81 -27.14
CA GLN A 476 -32.94 -29.25 -26.93
C GLN A 476 -31.74 -29.64 -26.08
N TYR A 477 -30.75 -28.74 -25.89
CA TYR A 477 -29.62 -28.95 -24.97
C TYR A 477 -30.10 -29.29 -23.55
N LEU A 478 -31.21 -28.73 -23.10
CA LEU A 478 -31.77 -29.01 -21.77
C LEU A 478 -32.12 -30.48 -21.54
N ALA A 479 -32.46 -31.24 -22.58
CA ALA A 479 -32.65 -32.68 -22.48
C ALA A 479 -31.35 -33.46 -22.18
N LYS A 480 -30.16 -32.83 -22.44
CA LYS A 480 -28.84 -33.48 -22.33
C LYS A 480 -27.94 -32.80 -21.32
N MET A 481 -28.35 -31.69 -20.69
CA MET A 481 -27.55 -30.98 -19.72
C MET A 481 -27.21 -31.88 -18.53
N PRO A 482 -25.92 -32.07 -18.17
CA PRO A 482 -25.55 -32.98 -17.08
C PRO A 482 -25.84 -32.35 -15.70
N ASP A 483 -25.86 -33.19 -14.69
CA ASP A 483 -25.78 -32.86 -13.27
C ASP A 483 -26.86 -31.88 -12.77
N ILE A 484 -28.11 -32.04 -13.26
CA ILE A 484 -29.25 -31.27 -12.77
C ILE A 484 -30.40 -32.20 -12.35
N THR A 485 -31.03 -31.89 -11.23
CA THR A 485 -32.15 -32.65 -10.65
C THR A 485 -33.34 -31.80 -10.25
N ARG A 486 -33.12 -30.49 -9.95
CA ARG A 486 -34.16 -29.55 -9.49
C ARG A 486 -34.02 -28.25 -10.25
N VAL A 487 -34.90 -27.97 -11.16
CA VAL A 487 -34.86 -26.82 -12.06
C VAL A 487 -35.90 -25.77 -11.64
N LEU A 488 -35.46 -24.56 -11.39
CA LEU A 488 -36.37 -23.42 -11.24
C LEU A 488 -36.32 -22.58 -12.52
N ILE A 489 -37.49 -22.36 -13.13
CA ILE A 489 -37.66 -21.47 -14.28
C ILE A 489 -38.13 -20.12 -13.75
N VAL A 490 -37.33 -19.07 -13.97
CA VAL A 490 -37.67 -17.67 -13.62
C VAL A 490 -38.08 -16.93 -14.88
N THR A 491 -39.28 -16.38 -14.88
CA THR A 491 -39.91 -15.80 -16.08
C THR A 491 -40.98 -14.76 -15.75
N ASP A 492 -41.63 -14.20 -16.76
CA ASP A 492 -42.74 -13.27 -16.64
C ASP A 492 -44.09 -13.89 -17.13
N PRO A 493 -45.28 -13.32 -16.80
CA PRO A 493 -46.56 -13.86 -17.18
C PRO A 493 -46.75 -13.99 -18.69
N MET A 494 -46.07 -13.18 -19.50
CA MET A 494 -46.24 -13.22 -20.96
C MET A 494 -45.58 -14.48 -21.54
N MET A 495 -44.46 -14.92 -21.00
CA MET A 495 -43.79 -16.16 -21.46
C MET A 495 -44.65 -17.39 -21.19
N VAL A 496 -45.36 -17.42 -20.08
CA VAL A 496 -46.35 -18.46 -19.79
C VAL A 496 -47.50 -18.43 -20.84
N LYS A 497 -48.07 -17.25 -21.08
CA LYS A 497 -49.18 -17.07 -22.06
C LYS A 497 -48.76 -17.46 -23.48
N LEU A 498 -47.52 -17.26 -23.87
CA LEU A 498 -46.96 -17.61 -25.21
C LEU A 498 -46.61 -19.09 -25.34
N GLY A 499 -46.71 -19.89 -24.28
CA GLY A 499 -46.37 -21.32 -24.28
C GLY A 499 -44.86 -21.58 -24.29
N TYR A 500 -44.06 -20.57 -23.94
CA TYR A 500 -42.60 -20.71 -23.94
C TYR A 500 -42.09 -21.50 -22.74
N VAL A 501 -42.78 -21.41 -21.60
CA VAL A 501 -42.47 -22.24 -20.41
C VAL A 501 -42.71 -23.69 -20.73
N GLU A 502 -43.84 -24.06 -21.33
CA GLU A 502 -44.19 -25.44 -21.72
C GLU A 502 -43.16 -25.99 -22.74
N ARG A 503 -42.63 -25.14 -23.59
CA ARG A 503 -41.55 -25.55 -24.53
C ARG A 503 -40.24 -25.90 -23.81
N VAL A 504 -39.83 -25.13 -22.81
CA VAL A 504 -38.68 -25.44 -21.99
C VAL A 504 -38.90 -26.69 -21.17
N GLU A 505 -40.07 -26.83 -20.52
CA GLU A 505 -40.47 -28.02 -19.77
C GLU A 505 -40.50 -29.28 -20.66
N HIS A 506 -40.93 -29.15 -21.90
CA HIS A 506 -40.97 -30.26 -22.86
C HIS A 506 -39.59 -30.91 -22.98
N TYR A 507 -38.51 -30.15 -23.17
CA TYR A 507 -37.16 -30.70 -23.26
C TYR A 507 -36.65 -31.23 -21.91
N LEU A 508 -36.98 -30.57 -20.80
CA LEU A 508 -36.61 -31.06 -19.46
C LEU A 508 -37.27 -32.41 -19.14
N ARG A 509 -38.53 -32.60 -19.59
CA ARG A 509 -39.27 -33.88 -19.42
C ARG A 509 -38.78 -35.03 -20.33
N GLN A 510 -38.02 -34.71 -21.40
CA GLN A 510 -37.42 -35.74 -22.28
C GLN A 510 -36.11 -36.33 -21.72
N ARG A 511 -35.64 -35.86 -20.59
CA ARG A 511 -34.42 -36.34 -19.94
C ARG A 511 -34.56 -37.82 -19.52
N GLN A 512 -33.46 -38.57 -19.65
CA GLN A 512 -33.39 -39.94 -19.12
C GLN A 512 -33.49 -39.94 -17.59
N THR A 513 -32.90 -38.97 -16.90
CA THR A 513 -33.05 -38.77 -15.47
C THR A 513 -34.09 -37.66 -15.24
N PRO A 514 -35.25 -37.99 -14.62
CA PRO A 514 -36.30 -37.02 -14.33
C PRO A 514 -35.78 -35.87 -13.45
N VAL A 515 -36.27 -34.65 -13.70
CA VAL A 515 -35.98 -33.45 -12.89
C VAL A 515 -37.27 -32.93 -12.28
N ALA A 516 -37.17 -32.40 -11.05
CA ALA A 516 -38.28 -31.63 -10.48
C ALA A 516 -38.26 -30.23 -11.08
N ILE A 517 -39.40 -29.71 -11.47
CA ILE A 517 -39.51 -28.40 -12.10
C ILE A 517 -40.44 -27.52 -11.25
N GLU A 518 -40.01 -26.31 -10.96
CA GLU A 518 -40.81 -25.26 -10.34
C GLU A 518 -40.71 -24.00 -11.22
N VAL A 519 -41.73 -23.14 -11.22
CA VAL A 519 -41.80 -21.96 -12.07
C VAL A 519 -42.13 -20.72 -11.21
N PHE A 520 -41.28 -19.72 -11.31
CA PHE A 520 -41.53 -18.36 -10.78
C PHE A 520 -41.87 -17.46 -11.96
N ALA A 521 -43.15 -17.15 -12.15
CA ALA A 521 -43.65 -16.43 -13.32
C ALA A 521 -44.09 -14.99 -13.02
N ASP A 522 -43.74 -14.43 -11.88
CA ASP A 522 -44.19 -13.13 -11.37
C ASP A 522 -43.18 -12.00 -11.52
N VAL A 523 -42.31 -12.08 -12.51
CA VAL A 523 -41.33 -10.99 -12.72
C VAL A 523 -42.02 -9.84 -13.46
N GLU A 524 -42.03 -8.67 -12.84
CA GLU A 524 -42.48 -7.41 -13.44
C GLU A 524 -41.43 -6.75 -14.34
N PRO A 525 -41.84 -5.91 -15.29
CA PRO A 525 -40.89 -5.03 -15.97
C PRO A 525 -40.10 -4.18 -14.96
N ASP A 526 -38.76 -4.03 -15.15
CA ASP A 526 -37.89 -3.38 -14.20
C ASP A 526 -37.90 -4.03 -12.80
N PRO A 527 -37.36 -5.26 -12.66
CA PRO A 527 -37.54 -6.08 -11.47
C PRO A 527 -37.06 -5.39 -10.20
N SER A 528 -37.83 -5.54 -9.14
CA SER A 528 -37.53 -4.89 -7.85
C SER A 528 -36.79 -5.81 -6.88
N THR A 529 -36.19 -5.21 -5.87
CA THR A 529 -35.64 -5.93 -4.71
C THR A 529 -36.68 -6.85 -4.06
N THR A 530 -37.96 -6.45 -4.01
CA THR A 530 -39.05 -7.28 -3.48
C THR A 530 -39.28 -8.55 -4.32
N THR A 531 -39.25 -8.43 -5.64
CA THR A 531 -39.38 -9.59 -6.54
C THR A 531 -38.21 -10.52 -6.43
N VAL A 532 -36.99 -9.99 -6.35
CA VAL A 532 -35.79 -10.79 -6.10
C VAL A 532 -35.91 -11.55 -4.77
N GLN A 533 -36.36 -10.90 -3.70
CA GLN A 533 -36.57 -11.54 -2.40
C GLN A 533 -37.58 -12.69 -2.47
N ARG A 534 -38.76 -12.47 -3.08
CA ARG A 534 -39.80 -13.51 -3.24
C ARG A 534 -39.28 -14.73 -4.00
N GLY A 535 -38.54 -14.52 -5.07
CA GLY A 535 -37.90 -15.60 -5.83
C GLY A 535 -36.82 -16.33 -5.02
N THR A 536 -36.02 -15.60 -4.26
CA THR A 536 -35.01 -16.19 -3.36
C THR A 536 -35.66 -17.03 -2.26
N GLU A 537 -36.76 -16.62 -1.69
CA GLU A 537 -37.53 -17.40 -0.70
C GLU A 537 -38.08 -18.72 -1.30
N LEU A 538 -38.53 -18.67 -2.56
CA LEU A 538 -38.93 -19.88 -3.30
C LEU A 538 -37.72 -20.79 -3.53
N MET A 539 -36.57 -20.24 -3.95
CA MET A 539 -35.32 -21.00 -4.11
C MET A 539 -34.88 -21.67 -2.80
N ALA A 540 -34.97 -20.97 -1.67
CA ALA A 540 -34.62 -21.53 -0.36
C ALA A 540 -35.49 -22.74 0.02
N LYS A 541 -36.77 -22.75 -0.38
CA LYS A 541 -37.71 -23.87 -0.15
C LYS A 541 -37.50 -24.99 -1.15
N PHE A 542 -37.38 -24.67 -2.43
CA PHE A 542 -37.28 -25.63 -3.52
C PHE A 542 -35.86 -26.19 -3.68
N GLN A 543 -34.84 -25.45 -3.31
CA GLN A 543 -33.41 -25.80 -3.42
C GLN A 543 -32.99 -26.24 -4.84
N PRO A 544 -33.10 -25.37 -5.86
CA PRO A 544 -32.72 -25.72 -7.21
C PRO A 544 -31.20 -25.92 -7.33
N ASP A 545 -30.79 -26.87 -8.17
CA ASP A 545 -29.43 -27.04 -8.65
C ASP A 545 -29.23 -26.47 -10.07
N CYS A 546 -30.33 -26.02 -10.69
CA CYS A 546 -30.32 -25.29 -11.95
C CYS A 546 -31.41 -24.20 -11.95
N ILE A 547 -30.99 -22.97 -12.34
CA ILE A 547 -31.89 -21.83 -12.53
C ILE A 547 -31.91 -21.53 -14.03
N ILE A 548 -33.11 -21.52 -14.62
CA ILE A 548 -33.32 -21.13 -16.01
C ILE A 548 -34.02 -19.78 -16.04
N ALA A 549 -33.31 -18.75 -16.50
CA ALA A 549 -33.91 -17.44 -16.77
C ALA A 549 -34.47 -17.42 -18.19
N LEU A 550 -35.80 -17.42 -18.33
CA LEU A 550 -36.50 -17.41 -19.62
C LEU A 550 -37.23 -16.07 -19.81
N GLY A 551 -36.79 -15.24 -20.75
CA GLY A 551 -37.45 -13.98 -21.01
C GLY A 551 -36.51 -12.90 -21.60
N GLY A 552 -36.95 -11.64 -21.50
CA GLY A 552 -36.13 -10.50 -21.82
C GLY A 552 -35.20 -10.13 -20.68
N GLY A 553 -34.71 -8.87 -20.65
CA GLY A 553 -33.78 -8.39 -19.59
C GLY A 553 -34.35 -8.53 -18.18
N SER A 554 -35.63 -8.21 -17.96
CA SER A 554 -36.23 -8.22 -16.62
C SER A 554 -36.21 -9.59 -15.93
N PRO A 555 -36.69 -10.70 -16.56
CA PRO A 555 -36.55 -12.03 -15.97
C PRO A 555 -35.10 -12.46 -15.75
N MET A 556 -34.17 -12.11 -16.64
CA MET A 556 -32.75 -12.45 -16.49
C MET A 556 -32.10 -11.70 -15.34
N ASP A 557 -32.37 -10.41 -15.22
CA ASP A 557 -31.82 -9.59 -14.15
C ASP A 557 -32.36 -9.99 -12.79
N ALA A 558 -33.68 -10.25 -12.70
CA ALA A 558 -34.30 -10.82 -11.51
C ALA A 558 -33.68 -12.15 -11.11
N ALA A 559 -33.51 -13.07 -12.08
CA ALA A 559 -32.94 -14.38 -11.84
C ALA A 559 -31.48 -14.31 -11.36
N LYS A 560 -30.65 -13.42 -11.92
CA LYS A 560 -29.28 -13.16 -11.45
C LYS A 560 -29.25 -12.67 -10.01
N GLY A 561 -30.14 -11.73 -9.67
CA GLY A 561 -30.29 -11.27 -8.29
C GLY A 561 -30.74 -12.39 -7.34
N MET A 562 -31.74 -13.17 -7.74
CA MET A 562 -32.24 -14.33 -6.98
C MET A 562 -31.12 -15.37 -6.79
N TRP A 563 -30.36 -15.71 -7.84
CA TRP A 563 -29.21 -16.61 -7.79
C TRP A 563 -28.17 -16.18 -6.75
N LEU A 564 -27.80 -14.90 -6.75
CA LEU A 564 -26.84 -14.33 -5.80
C LEU A 564 -27.33 -14.49 -4.35
N PHE A 565 -28.53 -14.07 -4.05
CA PHE A 565 -29.07 -14.14 -2.67
C PHE A 565 -29.44 -15.57 -2.25
N TYR A 566 -29.75 -16.48 -3.19
CA TYR A 566 -29.94 -17.90 -2.90
C TYR A 566 -28.64 -18.57 -2.46
N GLU A 567 -27.55 -18.28 -3.14
CA GLU A 567 -26.25 -18.85 -2.77
C GLU A 567 -25.66 -18.20 -1.53
N TYR A 568 -25.83 -16.87 -1.38
CA TYR A 568 -25.27 -16.07 -0.30
C TYR A 568 -26.32 -15.14 0.33
N PRO A 569 -27.16 -15.67 1.22
CA PRO A 569 -28.29 -14.92 1.81
C PRO A 569 -27.89 -13.71 2.63
N ASP A 570 -26.68 -13.73 3.23
CA ASP A 570 -26.18 -12.64 4.08
C ASP A 570 -25.58 -11.47 3.27
N THR A 571 -25.72 -11.48 1.93
CA THR A 571 -25.19 -10.42 1.08
C THR A 571 -26.01 -9.14 1.23
N ASP A 572 -25.33 -8.01 1.50
CA ASP A 572 -25.98 -6.71 1.60
C ASP A 572 -26.12 -6.03 0.23
N PHE A 573 -27.38 -5.77 -0.18
CA PHE A 573 -27.69 -5.08 -1.42
C PHE A 573 -27.03 -3.70 -1.53
N HIS A 574 -26.87 -2.99 -0.41
CA HIS A 574 -26.21 -1.67 -0.41
C HIS A 574 -24.76 -1.76 -0.87
N ASN A 575 -24.05 -2.81 -0.52
CA ASN A 575 -22.66 -3.04 -0.94
C ASN A 575 -22.56 -3.45 -2.42
N LEU A 576 -23.56 -4.22 -2.92
CA LEU A 576 -23.57 -4.69 -4.31
C LEU A 576 -23.70 -3.53 -5.31
N LYS A 577 -24.51 -2.52 -4.99
CA LYS A 577 -24.80 -1.36 -5.86
C LYS A 577 -23.71 -0.29 -5.89
N GLN A 578 -22.63 -0.45 -5.13
CA GLN A 578 -21.55 0.52 -5.07
C GLN A 578 -20.83 0.68 -6.42
N LYS A 579 -20.68 1.94 -6.86
CA LYS A 579 -19.92 2.31 -8.05
C LYS A 579 -18.43 1.99 -7.88
N PHE A 580 -17.77 1.66 -8.96
CA PHE A 580 -16.33 1.43 -9.01
C PHE A 580 -15.70 2.17 -10.21
N MET A 581 -14.44 2.53 -10.09
CA MET A 581 -13.64 3.02 -11.22
C MET A 581 -13.03 1.86 -12.04
N ASP A 582 -12.60 0.82 -11.35
CA ASP A 582 -12.04 -0.40 -11.97
C ASP A 582 -12.64 -1.60 -11.23
N ILE A 583 -13.42 -2.42 -11.95
CA ILE A 583 -14.10 -3.61 -11.39
C ILE A 583 -13.12 -4.54 -10.67
N ARG A 584 -11.84 -4.58 -11.08
CA ARG A 584 -10.80 -5.43 -10.46
C ARG A 584 -10.32 -4.92 -9.11
N LYS A 585 -10.55 -3.62 -8.81
CA LYS A 585 -10.08 -2.93 -7.60
C LYS A 585 -11.22 -2.49 -6.69
N ARG A 586 -12.46 -2.88 -7.00
CA ARG A 586 -13.62 -2.51 -6.18
C ARG A 586 -13.45 -3.00 -4.74
N ILE A 587 -13.99 -2.24 -3.80
CA ILE A 587 -13.88 -2.52 -2.36
C ILE A 587 -14.66 -3.77 -1.99
N TYR A 588 -15.92 -3.85 -2.43
CA TYR A 588 -16.78 -5.00 -2.19
C TYR A 588 -16.70 -5.97 -3.39
N LYS A 589 -16.23 -7.18 -3.16
CA LYS A 589 -16.18 -8.25 -4.16
C LYS A 589 -17.40 -9.13 -4.01
N TYR A 590 -18.02 -9.49 -5.15
CA TYR A 590 -19.11 -10.45 -5.15
C TYR A 590 -18.57 -11.83 -4.77
N PRO A 591 -19.38 -12.60 -4.04
CA PRO A 591 -19.03 -14.01 -3.75
C PRO A 591 -19.07 -14.84 -5.03
N ARG A 592 -18.31 -15.93 -5.05
CA ARG A 592 -18.25 -16.83 -6.21
C ARG A 592 -19.58 -17.59 -6.37
N LEU A 593 -20.27 -17.37 -7.48
CA LEU A 593 -21.53 -18.03 -7.81
C LEU A 593 -21.33 -19.37 -8.53
N GLY A 594 -22.44 -20.13 -8.70
CA GLY A 594 -22.45 -21.44 -9.35
C GLY A 594 -22.03 -22.59 -8.42
N GLN A 595 -22.07 -22.38 -7.10
CA GLN A 595 -21.73 -23.41 -6.12
C GLN A 595 -22.94 -24.29 -5.75
N LYS A 596 -24.15 -23.70 -5.69
CA LYS A 596 -25.39 -24.42 -5.40
C LYS A 596 -26.19 -24.71 -6.65
N ALA A 597 -26.23 -23.78 -7.60
CA ALA A 597 -27.03 -23.89 -8.80
C ALA A 597 -26.30 -23.38 -10.05
N LYS A 598 -26.44 -24.12 -11.16
CA LYS A 598 -26.03 -23.65 -12.49
C LYS A 598 -27.05 -22.65 -13.02
N PHE A 599 -26.55 -21.64 -13.74
CA PHE A 599 -27.40 -20.61 -14.32
C PHE A 599 -27.47 -20.73 -15.85
N VAL A 600 -28.67 -20.92 -16.36
CA VAL A 600 -28.96 -20.99 -17.80
C VAL A 600 -29.81 -19.80 -18.21
N ALA A 601 -29.39 -19.06 -19.22
CA ALA A 601 -30.12 -17.90 -19.74
C ALA A 601 -30.68 -18.19 -21.14
N ILE A 602 -31.98 -17.97 -21.34
CA ILE A 602 -32.70 -18.16 -22.60
C ILE A 602 -33.38 -16.84 -22.98
N PRO A 603 -32.80 -16.03 -23.87
CA PRO A 603 -33.36 -14.75 -24.27
C PRO A 603 -34.58 -14.93 -25.17
N THR A 604 -35.63 -14.11 -24.92
CA THR A 604 -36.83 -14.03 -25.74
C THR A 604 -36.99 -12.67 -26.41
N THR A 605 -35.97 -11.81 -26.27
CA THR A 605 -35.82 -10.53 -26.97
C THR A 605 -34.44 -10.44 -27.61
N SER A 606 -34.31 -9.67 -28.69
CA SER A 606 -33.05 -9.41 -29.36
C SER A 606 -32.60 -7.96 -29.05
N GLY A 607 -32.10 -7.74 -27.83
CA GLY A 607 -31.80 -6.39 -27.36
C GLY A 607 -30.75 -6.35 -26.27
N THR A 608 -31.07 -6.79 -25.09
CA THR A 608 -30.28 -6.55 -23.87
C THR A 608 -28.96 -7.30 -23.80
N GLY A 609 -28.83 -8.44 -24.47
CA GLY A 609 -27.66 -9.31 -24.37
C GLY A 609 -27.41 -9.86 -22.95
N SER A 610 -28.40 -9.74 -22.02
CA SER A 610 -28.23 -10.14 -20.61
C SER A 610 -27.85 -11.59 -20.42
N GLU A 611 -28.14 -12.46 -21.38
CA GLU A 611 -27.79 -13.88 -21.41
C GLU A 611 -26.27 -14.15 -21.43
N VAL A 612 -25.46 -13.17 -21.79
CA VAL A 612 -24.00 -13.28 -21.87
C VAL A 612 -23.26 -12.22 -21.04
N THR A 613 -24.01 -11.41 -20.30
CA THR A 613 -23.41 -10.29 -19.57
C THR A 613 -23.26 -10.54 -18.08
N SER A 614 -22.37 -9.78 -17.48
CA SER A 614 -22.08 -9.74 -16.05
C SER A 614 -22.88 -8.70 -15.30
N PHE A 615 -24.02 -8.26 -15.86
CA PHE A 615 -24.83 -7.17 -15.33
C PHE A 615 -26.24 -7.63 -14.98
N ALA A 616 -26.85 -6.96 -13.98
CA ALA A 616 -28.27 -7.03 -13.68
C ALA A 616 -28.74 -5.67 -13.17
N VAL A 617 -29.86 -5.18 -13.67
CA VAL A 617 -30.46 -3.91 -13.22
C VAL A 617 -31.63 -4.22 -12.30
N ILE A 618 -31.51 -3.82 -11.03
CA ILE A 618 -32.55 -4.05 -10.00
C ILE A 618 -33.05 -2.71 -9.50
N THR A 619 -34.37 -2.58 -9.37
CA THR A 619 -35.05 -1.39 -8.88
C THR A 619 -35.22 -1.45 -7.36
N ASP A 620 -34.64 -0.48 -6.67
CA ASP A 620 -34.79 -0.31 -5.22
C ASP A 620 -36.04 0.54 -4.95
N LYS A 621 -37.13 -0.12 -4.59
CA LYS A 621 -38.43 0.57 -4.31
C LYS A 621 -38.42 1.35 -3.01
N GLU A 622 -37.58 1.00 -2.05
CA GLU A 622 -37.47 1.66 -0.75
C GLU A 622 -36.78 3.03 -0.89
N ASN A 623 -35.92 3.18 -1.90
CA ASN A 623 -35.16 4.40 -2.18
C ASN A 623 -35.69 5.11 -3.46
N GLY A 624 -36.97 5.38 -3.56
CA GLY A 624 -37.58 6.21 -4.60
C GLY A 624 -37.57 5.57 -6.00
N ASN A 625 -37.73 4.25 -6.12
CA ASN A 625 -37.70 3.49 -7.37
C ASN A 625 -36.42 3.67 -8.19
N THR A 626 -35.29 3.78 -7.52
CA THR A 626 -34.00 3.98 -8.17
C THR A 626 -33.48 2.68 -8.78
N LYS A 627 -33.11 2.73 -10.08
CA LYS A 627 -32.49 1.61 -10.78
C LYS A 627 -30.99 1.56 -10.49
N TYR A 628 -30.51 0.44 -10.00
CA TYR A 628 -29.11 0.18 -9.70
C TYR A 628 -28.55 -0.92 -10.61
N PRO A 629 -27.57 -0.62 -11.46
CA PRO A 629 -26.85 -1.64 -12.21
C PRO A 629 -25.90 -2.40 -11.26
N LEU A 630 -26.19 -3.65 -11.01
CA LEU A 630 -25.28 -4.59 -10.38
C LEU A 630 -24.30 -5.08 -11.45
N ALA A 631 -23.01 -4.99 -11.20
CA ALA A 631 -21.99 -5.33 -12.18
C ALA A 631 -20.86 -6.13 -11.52
N ASP A 632 -20.77 -7.41 -11.83
CA ASP A 632 -19.64 -8.26 -11.43
C ASP A 632 -19.56 -9.49 -12.35
N TYR A 633 -18.36 -9.94 -12.64
CA TYR A 633 -18.13 -11.11 -13.49
C TYR A 633 -18.75 -12.41 -12.93
N GLU A 634 -19.03 -12.47 -11.63
CA GLU A 634 -19.72 -13.59 -11.00
C GLU A 634 -21.20 -13.72 -11.44
N LEU A 635 -21.82 -12.64 -11.92
CA LEU A 635 -23.18 -12.67 -12.46
C LEU A 635 -23.28 -13.21 -13.90
N THR A 636 -22.16 -13.59 -14.51
CA THR A 636 -22.17 -14.18 -15.86
C THR A 636 -22.85 -15.55 -15.82
N PRO A 637 -23.88 -15.79 -16.67
CA PRO A 637 -24.50 -17.10 -16.77
C PRO A 637 -23.49 -18.23 -17.10
N ASP A 638 -23.73 -19.44 -16.64
CA ASP A 638 -22.92 -20.62 -17.04
C ASP A 638 -23.21 -21.03 -18.49
N VAL A 639 -24.47 -20.94 -18.89
CA VAL A 639 -24.95 -21.35 -20.22
C VAL A 639 -25.91 -20.33 -20.79
N ALA A 640 -25.70 -19.95 -22.05
CA ALA A 640 -26.68 -19.19 -22.83
C ALA A 640 -27.26 -20.05 -23.95
N ILE A 641 -28.57 -19.99 -24.19
CA ILE A 641 -29.28 -20.71 -25.26
C ILE A 641 -29.99 -19.72 -26.14
N ILE A 642 -29.46 -19.47 -27.34
CA ILE A 642 -29.89 -18.47 -28.30
C ILE A 642 -30.76 -19.13 -29.36
N ASP A 643 -32.01 -19.45 -29.00
CA ASP A 643 -32.98 -20.12 -29.89
C ASP A 643 -33.90 -19.09 -30.52
N PRO A 644 -33.78 -18.84 -31.85
CA PRO A 644 -34.56 -17.80 -32.51
C PRO A 644 -36.07 -18.06 -32.53
N GLU A 645 -36.52 -19.27 -32.21
CA GLU A 645 -37.95 -19.59 -32.05
C GLU A 645 -38.65 -18.69 -31.01
N PHE A 646 -37.92 -18.26 -29.99
CA PHE A 646 -38.51 -17.38 -28.95
C PHE A 646 -38.68 -15.93 -29.38
N VAL A 647 -38.10 -15.51 -30.50
CA VAL A 647 -38.16 -14.11 -30.99
C VAL A 647 -39.03 -13.94 -32.24
N TYR A 648 -39.51 -15.03 -32.87
CA TYR A 648 -40.29 -14.92 -34.09
C TYR A 648 -41.66 -14.19 -33.92
N SER A 649 -42.25 -14.26 -32.71
CA SER A 649 -43.54 -13.66 -32.41
C SER A 649 -43.48 -12.22 -31.88
N LEU A 650 -42.30 -11.66 -31.70
CA LEU A 650 -42.13 -10.32 -31.13
C LEU A 650 -42.88 -9.26 -31.96
N PRO A 651 -43.60 -8.30 -31.32
CA PRO A 651 -44.24 -7.17 -31.98
C PRO A 651 -43.22 -6.24 -32.67
N LYS A 652 -43.61 -5.63 -33.79
CA LYS A 652 -42.72 -4.73 -34.60
C LYS A 652 -42.05 -3.63 -33.74
N VAL A 653 -42.81 -3.00 -32.86
CA VAL A 653 -42.31 -1.93 -31.99
C VAL A 653 -41.23 -2.45 -31.04
N ALA A 654 -41.45 -3.59 -30.42
CA ALA A 654 -40.47 -4.21 -29.54
C ALA A 654 -39.17 -4.57 -30.29
N VAL A 655 -39.28 -5.09 -31.53
CA VAL A 655 -38.10 -5.42 -32.35
C VAL A 655 -37.32 -4.18 -32.76
N ALA A 656 -38.02 -3.09 -33.11
CA ALA A 656 -37.41 -1.81 -33.46
C ALA A 656 -36.61 -1.26 -32.27
N ASP A 657 -37.26 -1.17 -31.10
CA ASP A 657 -36.66 -0.62 -29.88
C ASP A 657 -35.48 -1.47 -29.42
N THR A 658 -35.64 -2.79 -29.31
CA THR A 658 -34.56 -3.68 -28.87
C THR A 658 -33.42 -3.79 -29.88
N GLY A 659 -33.70 -3.71 -31.19
CA GLY A 659 -32.68 -3.73 -32.23
C GLY A 659 -31.82 -2.46 -32.25
N MET A 660 -32.39 -1.32 -31.94
CA MET A 660 -31.63 -0.07 -31.76
C MET A 660 -30.81 -0.10 -30.47
N ASP A 661 -31.27 -0.80 -29.44
CA ASP A 661 -30.51 -1.07 -28.23
C ASP A 661 -29.26 -1.88 -28.54
N VAL A 662 -29.36 -2.94 -29.36
CA VAL A 662 -28.21 -3.71 -29.85
C VAL A 662 -27.17 -2.82 -30.53
N LEU A 663 -27.65 -1.89 -31.39
CA LEU A 663 -26.77 -0.95 -32.08
C LEU A 663 -26.04 -0.05 -31.10
N THR A 664 -26.76 0.45 -30.08
CA THR A 664 -26.18 1.31 -29.04
C THR A 664 -25.12 0.56 -28.23
N HIS A 665 -25.43 -0.66 -27.79
CA HIS A 665 -24.47 -1.52 -27.09
C HIS A 665 -23.18 -1.73 -27.89
N ALA A 666 -23.31 -2.09 -29.16
CA ALA A 666 -22.16 -2.36 -30.02
C ALA A 666 -21.33 -1.11 -30.30
N ILE A 667 -21.97 0.04 -30.57
CA ILE A 667 -21.27 1.30 -30.83
C ILE A 667 -20.54 1.79 -29.57
N GLU A 668 -21.19 1.79 -28.41
CA GLU A 668 -20.54 2.21 -27.16
C GLU A 668 -19.40 1.29 -26.76
N ALA A 669 -19.57 -0.02 -26.87
CA ALA A 669 -18.50 -0.98 -26.63
C ALA A 669 -17.29 -0.73 -27.57
N TYR A 670 -17.55 -0.41 -28.83
CA TYR A 670 -16.51 -0.15 -29.83
C TYR A 670 -15.69 1.10 -29.51
N VAL A 671 -16.31 2.19 -29.07
CA VAL A 671 -15.62 3.45 -28.77
C VAL A 671 -15.14 3.58 -27.33
N SER A 672 -15.44 2.61 -26.48
CA SER A 672 -15.09 2.60 -25.06
C SER A 672 -13.58 2.74 -24.83
N VAL A 673 -13.18 3.37 -23.72
CA VAL A 673 -11.77 3.38 -23.28
C VAL A 673 -11.22 1.97 -22.96
N MET A 674 -12.11 0.99 -22.76
CA MET A 674 -11.79 -0.41 -22.48
C MET A 674 -11.82 -1.30 -23.72
N ALA A 675 -12.21 -0.78 -24.88
CA ALA A 675 -12.26 -1.51 -26.15
C ALA A 675 -10.93 -2.22 -26.47
N ASN A 676 -11.02 -3.38 -27.09
CA ASN A 676 -9.87 -4.21 -27.43
C ASN A 676 -10.20 -5.12 -28.63
N ASP A 677 -9.19 -5.80 -29.18
CA ASP A 677 -9.32 -6.61 -30.40
C ASP A 677 -10.42 -7.68 -30.31
N PHE A 678 -10.64 -8.26 -29.12
CA PHE A 678 -11.71 -9.24 -28.90
C PHE A 678 -13.09 -8.60 -28.94
N THR A 679 -13.26 -7.47 -28.24
CA THR A 679 -14.56 -6.77 -28.18
C THR A 679 -14.88 -6.06 -29.48
N ASP A 680 -13.86 -5.53 -30.19
CA ASP A 680 -14.01 -4.81 -31.45
C ASP A 680 -14.57 -5.71 -32.56
N GLY A 681 -14.05 -6.94 -32.69
CA GLY A 681 -14.55 -7.90 -33.68
C GLY A 681 -16.03 -8.24 -33.47
N LEU A 682 -16.45 -8.40 -32.20
CA LEU A 682 -17.84 -8.70 -31.84
C LEU A 682 -18.75 -7.49 -32.07
N ALA A 683 -18.33 -6.30 -31.64
CA ALA A 683 -19.08 -5.06 -31.80
C ALA A 683 -19.31 -4.70 -33.27
N ILE A 684 -18.26 -4.76 -34.09
CA ILE A 684 -18.36 -4.47 -35.55
C ILE A 684 -19.31 -5.48 -36.20
N LYS A 685 -19.19 -6.77 -35.89
CA LYS A 685 -20.09 -7.78 -36.48
C LYS A 685 -21.56 -7.51 -36.09
N ALA A 686 -21.81 -7.15 -34.85
CA ALA A 686 -23.17 -6.78 -34.40
C ALA A 686 -23.70 -5.56 -35.15
N ILE A 687 -22.90 -4.49 -35.32
CA ILE A 687 -23.26 -3.28 -36.08
C ILE A 687 -23.63 -3.64 -37.52
N GLN A 688 -22.82 -4.44 -38.19
CA GLN A 688 -23.09 -4.88 -39.59
C GLN A 688 -24.42 -5.64 -39.68
N LEU A 689 -24.68 -6.58 -38.76
CA LEU A 689 -25.92 -7.36 -38.73
C LEU A 689 -27.15 -6.46 -38.48
N VAL A 690 -27.05 -5.48 -37.60
CA VAL A 690 -28.13 -4.53 -37.34
C VAL A 690 -28.49 -3.74 -38.58
N PHE A 691 -27.51 -3.10 -39.24
CA PHE A 691 -27.76 -2.31 -40.48
C PHE A 691 -28.27 -3.16 -41.63
N GLN A 692 -27.90 -4.45 -41.68
CA GLN A 692 -28.34 -5.37 -42.74
C GLN A 692 -29.74 -5.93 -42.50
N TYR A 693 -30.14 -6.21 -41.24
CA TYR A 693 -31.31 -7.04 -40.99
C TYR A 693 -32.37 -6.39 -40.10
N LEU A 694 -32.09 -5.30 -39.34
CA LEU A 694 -33.06 -4.75 -38.41
C LEU A 694 -34.34 -4.27 -39.08
N GLU A 695 -34.21 -3.55 -40.17
CA GLU A 695 -35.37 -3.02 -40.92
C GLU A 695 -36.30 -4.19 -41.35
N GLN A 696 -35.73 -5.22 -41.96
CA GLN A 696 -36.50 -6.37 -42.42
C GLN A 696 -37.09 -7.16 -41.22
N SER A 697 -36.32 -7.34 -40.17
CA SER A 697 -36.74 -8.02 -38.94
C SER A 697 -37.96 -7.32 -38.28
N ALA A 698 -37.93 -5.98 -38.20
CA ALA A 698 -38.98 -5.17 -37.58
C ALA A 698 -40.22 -5.03 -38.46
N LEU A 699 -40.05 -4.74 -39.77
CA LEU A 699 -41.17 -4.40 -40.64
C LEU A 699 -41.89 -5.60 -41.22
N THR A 700 -41.14 -6.65 -41.62
CA THR A 700 -41.71 -7.83 -42.25
C THR A 700 -41.85 -9.06 -41.37
N GLY A 701 -41.10 -9.10 -40.27
CA GLY A 701 -41.04 -10.27 -39.38
C GLY A 701 -40.33 -11.47 -40.00
N ASP A 702 -39.47 -11.25 -41.00
CA ASP A 702 -38.68 -12.29 -41.65
C ASP A 702 -37.88 -13.11 -40.65
N LYS A 703 -38.00 -14.44 -40.74
CA LYS A 703 -37.42 -15.37 -39.73
C LYS A 703 -35.90 -15.35 -39.76
N LEU A 704 -35.27 -15.26 -40.93
CA LEU A 704 -33.82 -15.15 -41.04
C LEU A 704 -33.34 -13.82 -40.42
N ALA A 705 -34.00 -12.72 -40.74
CA ALA A 705 -33.66 -11.41 -40.18
C ALA A 705 -33.84 -11.39 -38.63
N ARG A 706 -34.89 -12.08 -38.10
CA ARG A 706 -35.07 -12.28 -36.65
C ARG A 706 -33.93 -13.05 -36.01
N GLU A 707 -33.50 -14.16 -36.64
CA GLU A 707 -32.35 -14.96 -36.18
C GLU A 707 -31.07 -14.13 -36.19
N LYS A 708 -30.78 -13.38 -37.28
CA LYS A 708 -29.58 -12.55 -37.38
C LYS A 708 -29.56 -11.42 -36.34
N MET A 709 -30.71 -10.82 -36.06
CA MET A 709 -30.83 -9.83 -34.98
C MET A 709 -30.65 -10.46 -33.59
N HIS A 710 -31.10 -11.71 -33.39
CA HIS A 710 -30.88 -12.43 -32.14
C HIS A 710 -29.40 -12.70 -31.89
N ASN A 711 -28.70 -13.16 -32.93
CA ASN A 711 -27.24 -13.31 -32.91
C ASN A 711 -26.52 -11.99 -32.68
N ALA A 712 -26.97 -10.88 -33.30
CA ALA A 712 -26.39 -9.56 -33.13
C ALA A 712 -26.49 -9.08 -31.68
N SER A 713 -27.64 -9.34 -31.03
CA SER A 713 -27.85 -9.03 -29.62
C SER A 713 -26.81 -9.71 -28.72
N THR A 714 -26.62 -11.02 -28.90
CA THR A 714 -25.63 -11.78 -28.14
C THR A 714 -24.20 -11.31 -28.41
N LEU A 715 -23.85 -11.02 -29.68
CA LEU A 715 -22.52 -10.49 -30.02
C LEU A 715 -22.25 -9.12 -29.37
N ALA A 716 -23.24 -8.21 -29.41
CA ALA A 716 -23.16 -6.93 -28.73
C ALA A 716 -23.05 -7.10 -27.21
N GLY A 717 -23.82 -8.06 -26.65
CA GLY A 717 -23.76 -8.45 -25.23
C GLY A 717 -22.35 -8.88 -24.81
N MET A 718 -21.72 -9.78 -25.54
CA MET A 718 -20.34 -10.21 -25.30
C MET A 718 -19.33 -9.07 -25.40
N ALA A 719 -19.53 -8.15 -26.35
CA ALA A 719 -18.65 -6.99 -26.51
C ALA A 719 -18.73 -6.06 -25.30
N PHE A 720 -19.93 -5.60 -24.93
CA PHE A 720 -20.06 -4.62 -23.86
C PHE A 720 -19.89 -5.22 -22.45
N ALA A 721 -20.12 -6.50 -22.26
CA ALA A 721 -19.79 -7.16 -20.99
C ALA A 721 -18.32 -7.02 -20.62
N ASN A 722 -17.44 -6.87 -21.62
CA ASN A 722 -15.99 -6.79 -21.47
C ASN A 722 -15.40 -5.40 -21.79
N ALA A 723 -16.06 -4.59 -22.61
CA ALA A 723 -15.66 -3.21 -22.92
C ALA A 723 -16.45 -2.16 -22.14
N PHE A 724 -17.52 -2.54 -21.48
CA PHE A 724 -18.51 -1.66 -20.84
C PHE A 724 -19.22 -0.74 -21.85
N LEU A 725 -20.00 0.20 -21.35
CA LEU A 725 -20.82 1.11 -22.09
C LEU A 725 -20.35 2.57 -21.94
N GLY A 726 -21.13 3.52 -22.35
CA GLY A 726 -20.82 4.94 -22.27
C GLY A 726 -22.01 5.79 -21.79
N ILE A 727 -21.95 7.08 -22.12
CA ILE A 727 -22.95 8.04 -21.67
C ILE A 727 -24.31 7.87 -22.34
N ASN A 728 -24.42 7.17 -23.47
CA ASN A 728 -25.74 6.93 -24.07
C ASN A 728 -26.63 6.15 -23.11
N HIS A 729 -26.08 5.04 -22.59
CA HIS A 729 -26.78 4.26 -21.56
C HIS A 729 -26.93 5.02 -20.24
N SER A 730 -25.93 5.78 -19.82
CA SER A 730 -26.05 6.59 -18.59
C SER A 730 -27.22 7.58 -18.66
N LEU A 731 -27.35 8.26 -19.76
CA LEU A 731 -28.46 9.18 -20.03
C LEU A 731 -29.80 8.42 -20.14
N ALA A 732 -29.82 7.32 -20.88
CA ALA A 732 -31.03 6.52 -21.07
C ALA A 732 -31.57 5.92 -19.77
N HIS A 733 -30.72 5.46 -18.88
CA HIS A 733 -31.11 4.93 -17.57
C HIS A 733 -31.87 5.97 -16.74
N LYS A 734 -31.36 7.20 -16.70
CA LYS A 734 -31.98 8.26 -15.86
C LYS A 734 -33.26 8.83 -16.51
N TRP A 735 -33.25 8.96 -17.83
CA TRP A 735 -34.45 9.31 -18.57
C TRP A 735 -35.56 8.25 -18.40
N GLY A 736 -35.23 6.96 -18.66
CA GLY A 736 -36.21 5.87 -18.54
C GLY A 736 -36.75 5.67 -17.13
N GLY A 737 -35.90 5.89 -16.11
CA GLY A 737 -36.32 5.88 -14.71
C GLY A 737 -37.27 7.02 -14.35
N GLN A 738 -37.13 8.20 -14.94
CA GLN A 738 -37.96 9.38 -14.69
C GLN A 738 -39.23 9.41 -15.51
N TYR A 739 -39.18 9.04 -16.79
CA TYR A 739 -40.24 9.21 -17.75
C TYR A 739 -40.89 7.92 -18.26
N HIS A 740 -40.41 6.76 -17.76
CA HIS A 740 -40.94 5.42 -18.10
C HIS A 740 -40.98 5.12 -19.61
N THR A 741 -40.06 5.67 -20.38
CA THR A 741 -39.89 5.40 -21.82
C THR A 741 -39.20 4.07 -22.02
N ALA A 742 -39.57 3.34 -23.08
CA ALA A 742 -38.88 2.08 -23.44
C ALA A 742 -37.35 2.32 -23.63
N HIS A 743 -36.53 1.49 -23.02
CA HIS A 743 -35.07 1.66 -22.93
C HIS A 743 -34.41 1.82 -24.31
N GLY A 744 -34.65 0.87 -25.21
CA GLY A 744 -34.08 0.91 -26.56
C GLY A 744 -34.53 2.13 -27.40
N ARG A 745 -35.77 2.60 -27.20
CA ARG A 745 -36.27 3.83 -27.83
C ARG A 745 -35.54 5.06 -27.32
N THR A 746 -35.33 5.13 -26.00
CA THR A 746 -34.56 6.20 -25.37
C THR A 746 -33.14 6.23 -25.91
N ASN A 747 -32.48 5.07 -25.99
CA ASN A 747 -31.15 4.92 -26.57
C ASN A 747 -31.09 5.36 -28.03
N ALA A 748 -32.09 5.00 -28.83
CA ALA A 748 -32.16 5.36 -30.25
C ALA A 748 -32.26 6.88 -30.48
N ILE A 749 -33.01 7.61 -29.64
CA ILE A 749 -33.14 9.07 -29.72
C ILE A 749 -31.87 9.77 -29.29
N LEU A 750 -31.21 9.29 -28.22
CA LEU A 750 -29.98 9.88 -27.70
C LEU A 750 -28.75 9.64 -28.59
N MET A 751 -28.67 8.50 -29.25
CA MET A 751 -27.45 8.01 -29.93
C MET A 751 -26.85 9.00 -30.94
N PRO A 752 -27.61 9.63 -31.85
CA PRO A 752 -27.06 10.62 -32.78
C PRO A 752 -26.39 11.81 -32.10
N HIS A 753 -26.96 12.26 -30.98
CA HIS A 753 -26.45 13.38 -30.18
C HIS A 753 -25.22 12.99 -29.38
N VAL A 754 -25.21 11.79 -28.81
CA VAL A 754 -24.05 11.24 -28.08
C VAL A 754 -22.87 11.00 -29.03
N ILE A 755 -23.08 10.44 -30.21
CA ILE A 755 -22.03 10.29 -31.24
C ILE A 755 -21.43 11.67 -31.60
N ARG A 756 -22.28 12.66 -31.87
CA ARG A 756 -21.86 14.04 -32.14
C ARG A 756 -21.05 14.62 -31.00
N TYR A 757 -21.50 14.44 -29.75
CA TYR A 757 -20.78 14.88 -28.55
C TYR A 757 -19.45 14.18 -28.40
N ASN A 758 -19.43 12.87 -28.46
CA ASN A 758 -18.23 12.07 -28.25
C ASN A 758 -17.19 12.23 -29.38
N ALA A 759 -17.59 12.55 -30.59
CA ALA A 759 -16.68 12.83 -31.71
C ALA A 759 -15.96 14.19 -31.61
N LYS A 760 -16.49 15.15 -30.84
CA LYS A 760 -15.82 16.43 -30.60
C LYS A 760 -14.65 16.23 -29.62
N LYS A 761 -13.55 16.97 -29.82
CA LYS A 761 -12.39 16.96 -28.93
C LYS A 761 -12.80 17.13 -27.48
N PRO A 762 -12.22 16.37 -26.52
CA PRO A 762 -12.64 16.42 -25.14
C PRO A 762 -12.37 17.76 -24.46
N THR A 763 -13.33 18.28 -23.73
CA THR A 763 -13.12 19.32 -22.71
C THR A 763 -12.32 18.73 -21.55
N LYS A 764 -12.61 17.46 -21.22
CA LYS A 764 -11.90 16.70 -20.19
C LYS A 764 -11.59 15.28 -20.68
N PHE A 765 -10.32 14.90 -20.61
CA PHE A 765 -9.86 13.60 -21.11
C PHE A 765 -10.17 12.47 -20.11
N ALA A 766 -10.53 11.29 -20.64
CA ALA A 766 -10.68 10.09 -19.84
C ALA A 766 -9.32 9.51 -19.46
N ALA A 767 -9.16 9.07 -18.21
CA ALA A 767 -7.94 8.46 -17.69
C ALA A 767 -8.09 6.94 -17.61
N TRP A 768 -7.56 6.24 -18.59
CA TRP A 768 -7.48 4.78 -18.57
C TRP A 768 -6.11 4.31 -19.08
N PRO A 769 -5.44 3.34 -18.40
CA PRO A 769 -4.05 2.97 -18.74
C PRO A 769 -3.85 2.51 -20.19
N LYS A 770 -4.80 1.74 -20.75
CA LYS A 770 -4.74 1.25 -22.12
C LYS A 770 -5.11 2.33 -23.16
N TYR A 771 -5.98 3.27 -22.80
CA TYR A 771 -6.45 4.35 -23.68
C TYR A 771 -5.37 5.43 -23.82
N ARG A 772 -4.57 5.32 -24.90
CA ARG A 772 -3.36 6.14 -25.09
C ARG A 772 -3.68 7.57 -25.50
N SER A 773 -4.72 7.73 -26.31
CA SER A 773 -5.15 9.01 -26.86
C SER A 773 -6.64 8.98 -27.16
N PHE A 774 -7.24 10.17 -27.32
CA PHE A 774 -8.60 10.28 -27.82
C PHE A 774 -8.66 9.88 -29.29
N VAL A 775 -9.51 8.92 -29.61
CA VAL A 775 -9.69 8.34 -30.96
C VAL A 775 -11.16 8.08 -31.29
N ALA A 776 -12.10 8.63 -30.51
CA ALA A 776 -13.52 8.31 -30.70
C ALA A 776 -14.05 8.76 -32.05
N ASP A 777 -13.65 9.92 -32.51
CA ASP A 777 -14.00 10.45 -33.84
C ASP A 777 -13.54 9.54 -35.00
N GLU A 778 -12.28 9.06 -34.93
CA GLU A 778 -11.73 8.11 -35.87
C GLU A 778 -12.47 6.77 -35.84
N ARG A 779 -12.82 6.27 -34.68
CA ARG A 779 -13.55 5.00 -34.51
C ARG A 779 -14.98 5.09 -35.04
N TYR A 780 -15.69 6.20 -34.85
CA TYR A 780 -16.99 6.41 -35.47
C TYR A 780 -16.89 6.48 -37.00
N ALA A 781 -15.86 7.16 -37.54
CA ALA A 781 -15.61 7.20 -38.98
C ALA A 781 -15.22 5.82 -39.52
N GLU A 782 -14.54 5.00 -38.75
CA GLU A 782 -14.22 3.61 -39.12
C GLU A 782 -15.49 2.75 -39.22
N ILE A 783 -16.44 2.88 -38.30
CA ILE A 783 -17.77 2.23 -38.42
C ILE A 783 -18.43 2.64 -39.74
N ALA A 784 -18.40 3.94 -40.09
CA ALA A 784 -18.98 4.42 -41.34
C ALA A 784 -18.30 3.75 -42.59
N ARG A 785 -16.97 3.64 -42.58
CA ARG A 785 -16.23 2.96 -43.66
C ARG A 785 -16.59 1.48 -43.81
N ILE A 786 -16.68 0.77 -42.65
CA ILE A 786 -17.04 -0.65 -42.60
C ILE A 786 -18.45 -0.90 -43.15
N LEU A 787 -19.36 0.06 -42.92
CA LEU A 787 -20.71 0.03 -43.45
C LEU A 787 -20.85 0.49 -44.92
N GLY A 788 -19.72 0.90 -45.56
CA GLY A 788 -19.73 1.42 -46.94
C GLY A 788 -20.32 2.82 -47.07
N LEU A 789 -20.42 3.58 -45.96
CA LEU A 789 -20.92 4.95 -45.97
C LEU A 789 -19.83 5.95 -46.40
N PRO A 790 -20.20 7.16 -46.85
CA PRO A 790 -19.22 8.20 -47.16
C PRO A 790 -18.34 8.53 -45.96
N ALA A 791 -17.03 8.34 -46.06
CA ALA A 791 -16.10 8.56 -44.97
C ALA A 791 -14.66 8.82 -45.47
N ARG A 792 -14.49 9.75 -46.40
CA ARG A 792 -13.19 10.17 -46.92
C ARG A 792 -12.37 10.89 -45.86
N THR A 793 -13.05 11.62 -44.99
CA THR A 793 -12.47 12.27 -43.81
C THR A 793 -13.16 11.76 -42.57
N THR A 794 -12.53 11.94 -41.41
CA THR A 794 -13.11 11.58 -40.12
C THR A 794 -14.44 12.30 -39.89
N GLU A 795 -14.50 13.58 -40.14
CA GLU A 795 -15.72 14.40 -40.04
C GLU A 795 -16.85 13.91 -40.94
N GLU A 796 -16.56 13.63 -42.22
CA GLU A 796 -17.51 13.06 -43.18
C GLU A 796 -18.04 11.70 -42.65
N GLY A 797 -17.16 10.84 -42.14
CA GLY A 797 -17.55 9.54 -41.60
C GLY A 797 -18.47 9.66 -40.39
N VAL A 798 -18.20 10.55 -39.45
CA VAL A 798 -19.05 10.81 -38.28
C VAL A 798 -20.44 11.33 -38.73
N LYS A 799 -20.47 12.31 -39.60
CA LYS A 799 -21.74 12.87 -40.14
C LYS A 799 -22.57 11.82 -40.87
N SER A 800 -21.94 10.99 -41.70
CA SER A 800 -22.63 9.94 -42.45
C SER A 800 -23.14 8.81 -41.55
N LEU A 801 -22.44 8.46 -40.49
CA LEU A 801 -22.90 7.50 -39.49
C LEU A 801 -24.14 8.03 -38.73
N ILE A 802 -24.07 9.28 -38.26
CA ILE A 802 -25.21 9.93 -37.61
C ILE A 802 -26.43 9.95 -38.53
N LYS A 803 -26.23 10.33 -39.79
CA LYS A 803 -27.30 10.32 -40.78
C LYS A 803 -27.90 8.94 -40.99
N ALA A 804 -27.08 7.91 -41.16
CA ALA A 804 -27.54 6.52 -41.34
C ALA A 804 -28.36 6.02 -40.15
N ILE A 805 -27.99 6.36 -38.93
CA ILE A 805 -28.72 6.00 -37.71
C ILE A 805 -30.08 6.74 -37.66
N ARG A 806 -30.13 8.03 -37.98
CA ARG A 806 -31.38 8.81 -38.04
C ARG A 806 -32.30 8.29 -39.15
N ASP A 807 -31.76 7.93 -40.30
CA ASP A 807 -32.51 7.32 -41.37
C ASP A 807 -33.12 5.97 -40.98
N LEU A 808 -32.36 5.17 -40.21
CA LEU A 808 -32.82 3.89 -39.68
C LEU A 808 -33.95 4.12 -38.63
N ASN A 809 -33.80 5.08 -37.71
CA ASN A 809 -34.85 5.45 -36.74
C ASN A 809 -36.14 5.82 -37.43
N ARG A 810 -36.13 6.68 -38.48
CA ARG A 810 -37.31 7.06 -39.25
C ARG A 810 -37.98 5.86 -39.90
N LYS A 811 -37.23 4.96 -40.53
CA LYS A 811 -37.78 3.74 -41.14
C LYS A 811 -38.45 2.82 -40.12
N LEU A 812 -37.94 2.79 -38.88
CA LEU A 812 -38.49 2.00 -37.80
C LEU A 812 -39.67 2.68 -37.08
N GLY A 813 -39.98 3.93 -37.43
CA GLY A 813 -41.02 4.72 -36.75
C GLY A 813 -40.65 5.18 -35.36
N ILE A 814 -39.35 5.36 -35.08
CA ILE A 814 -38.85 5.92 -33.83
C ILE A 814 -38.79 7.45 -33.97
N PRO A 815 -39.37 8.23 -33.07
CA PRO A 815 -39.31 9.69 -33.08
C PRO A 815 -37.88 10.20 -33.02
N GLU A 816 -37.62 11.38 -33.62
CA GLU A 816 -36.29 11.98 -33.63
C GLU A 816 -35.96 12.71 -32.32
N THR A 817 -36.99 13.10 -31.54
CA THR A 817 -36.84 13.90 -30.33
C THR A 817 -37.72 13.38 -29.19
N PHE A 818 -37.37 13.72 -27.98
CA PHE A 818 -38.24 13.45 -26.81
C PHE A 818 -39.48 14.34 -26.81
N GLN A 819 -39.41 15.53 -27.42
CA GLN A 819 -40.59 16.41 -27.56
C GLN A 819 -41.66 15.77 -28.45
N GLU A 820 -41.30 15.07 -29.51
CA GLU A 820 -42.24 14.31 -30.37
C GLU A 820 -42.93 13.15 -29.63
N LEU A 821 -42.34 12.65 -28.54
CA LEU A 821 -43.01 11.67 -27.66
C LEU A 821 -44.07 12.30 -26.74
N GLY A 822 -44.24 13.64 -26.77
CA GLY A 822 -45.25 14.37 -26.03
C GLY A 822 -44.87 14.80 -24.62
N PHE A 823 -43.57 14.79 -24.26
CA PHE A 823 -43.12 15.28 -22.96
C PHE A 823 -43.13 16.81 -22.88
N ASP A 824 -43.54 17.33 -21.69
CA ASP A 824 -43.66 18.76 -21.45
C ASP A 824 -42.26 19.42 -21.33
N PRO A 825 -41.95 20.43 -22.18
CA PRO A 825 -40.70 21.17 -22.10
C PRO A 825 -40.40 21.80 -20.73
N LYS A 826 -41.44 22.29 -20.03
CA LYS A 826 -41.27 22.95 -18.72
C LYS A 826 -40.90 21.95 -17.64
N ASP A 827 -41.54 20.76 -17.63
CA ASP A 827 -41.19 19.71 -16.72
C ASP A 827 -39.75 19.24 -16.98
N PHE A 828 -39.38 19.01 -18.26
CA PHE A 828 -38.05 18.62 -18.66
C PHE A 828 -36.96 19.61 -18.20
N GLU A 829 -37.12 20.92 -18.51
CA GLU A 829 -36.13 21.94 -18.13
C GLU A 829 -35.98 22.05 -16.59
N SER A 830 -37.02 21.76 -15.83
CA SER A 830 -36.95 21.74 -14.35
C SER A 830 -36.11 20.58 -13.80
N ARG A 831 -35.88 19.51 -14.58
CA ARG A 831 -35.25 18.26 -14.16
C ARG A 831 -33.91 17.93 -14.83
N VAL A 832 -33.62 18.58 -15.97
CA VAL A 832 -32.52 18.21 -16.84
C VAL A 832 -31.15 18.22 -16.10
N ASP A 833 -30.93 19.21 -15.23
CA ASP A 833 -29.68 19.31 -14.48
C ASP A 833 -29.57 18.17 -13.44
N TYR A 834 -30.68 17.80 -12.79
CA TYR A 834 -30.71 16.64 -11.90
C TYR A 834 -30.47 15.33 -12.66
N LEU A 835 -31.10 15.15 -13.83
CA LEU A 835 -30.90 13.96 -14.67
C LEU A 835 -29.43 13.84 -15.13
N ALA A 836 -28.82 14.96 -15.52
CA ALA A 836 -27.43 15.02 -15.93
C ALA A 836 -26.48 14.67 -14.78
N ASP A 837 -26.72 15.19 -13.58
CA ASP A 837 -25.95 14.85 -12.37
C ASP A 837 -26.02 13.35 -12.07
N ARG A 838 -27.24 12.78 -12.10
CA ARG A 838 -27.44 11.33 -11.91
C ARG A 838 -26.83 10.48 -13.04
N ALA A 839 -26.83 10.96 -14.29
CA ALA A 839 -26.20 10.28 -15.41
C ALA A 839 -24.67 10.26 -15.28
N PHE A 840 -24.08 11.36 -14.78
CA PHE A 840 -22.65 11.38 -14.50
C PHE A 840 -22.26 10.33 -13.46
N GLU A 841 -23.11 10.10 -12.46
CA GLU A 841 -22.89 9.08 -11.42
C GLU A 841 -23.12 7.65 -11.92
N ASP A 842 -23.73 7.43 -13.07
CA ASP A 842 -24.00 6.10 -13.61
C ASP A 842 -22.72 5.32 -13.89
N GLN A 843 -22.74 4.00 -13.67
CA GLN A 843 -21.57 3.14 -13.87
C GLN A 843 -21.05 3.15 -15.32
N CYS A 844 -21.96 3.28 -16.30
CA CYS A 844 -21.62 3.29 -17.72
C CYS A 844 -20.76 4.50 -18.12
N THR A 845 -20.91 5.64 -17.44
CA THR A 845 -20.12 6.86 -17.73
C THR A 845 -18.61 6.63 -17.63
N THR A 846 -18.15 5.69 -16.79
CA THR A 846 -16.72 5.45 -16.55
C THR A 846 -15.95 4.93 -17.75
N ALA A 847 -16.62 4.29 -18.71
CA ALA A 847 -16.00 3.72 -19.91
C ALA A 847 -16.16 4.60 -21.16
N ASN A 848 -16.83 5.75 -21.04
CA ASN A 848 -17.00 6.68 -22.16
C ASN A 848 -15.64 7.20 -22.68
N PRO A 849 -15.47 7.42 -24.01
CA PRO A 849 -14.18 7.80 -24.60
C PRO A 849 -13.62 9.15 -24.13
N LYS A 850 -14.44 9.99 -23.52
CA LYS A 850 -14.02 11.20 -22.81
C LYS A 850 -14.81 11.37 -21.50
N LEU A 851 -14.22 12.04 -20.53
CA LEU A 851 -14.91 12.33 -19.28
C LEU A 851 -15.86 13.53 -19.50
N PRO A 852 -17.18 13.33 -19.43
CA PRO A 852 -18.12 14.43 -19.63
C PRO A 852 -18.14 15.38 -18.43
N LEU A 853 -18.47 16.65 -18.66
CA LEU A 853 -18.94 17.54 -17.61
C LEU A 853 -20.45 17.36 -17.41
N VAL A 854 -20.94 17.55 -16.19
CA VAL A 854 -22.39 17.45 -15.91
C VAL A 854 -23.18 18.43 -16.78
N THR A 855 -22.67 19.64 -16.96
CA THR A 855 -23.26 20.64 -17.85
C THR A 855 -23.33 20.20 -19.31
N GLU A 856 -22.32 19.48 -19.79
CA GLU A 856 -22.31 18.93 -21.15
C GLU A 856 -23.35 17.80 -21.31
N LEU A 857 -23.55 16.96 -20.29
CA LEU A 857 -24.61 15.95 -20.28
C LEU A 857 -25.99 16.59 -20.33
N ALA A 858 -26.20 17.70 -19.60
CA ALA A 858 -27.45 18.48 -19.68
C ALA A 858 -27.69 19.03 -21.08
N GLU A 859 -26.65 19.51 -21.77
CA GLU A 859 -26.77 19.97 -23.16
C GLU A 859 -27.06 18.83 -24.14
N VAL A 860 -26.46 17.64 -23.97
CA VAL A 860 -26.79 16.46 -24.78
C VAL A 860 -28.28 16.09 -24.60
N TYR A 861 -28.83 16.18 -23.40
CA TYR A 861 -30.27 15.98 -23.15
C TYR A 861 -31.12 17.04 -23.86
N ARG A 862 -30.75 18.33 -23.77
CA ARG A 862 -31.44 19.42 -24.45
C ARG A 862 -31.41 19.25 -25.96
N ASP A 863 -30.25 18.87 -26.51
CA ASP A 863 -30.13 18.59 -27.93
C ASP A 863 -31.02 17.44 -28.39
N ALA A 864 -31.11 16.37 -27.62
CA ALA A 864 -31.99 15.24 -27.90
C ALA A 864 -33.49 15.57 -27.67
N PHE A 865 -33.79 16.46 -26.73
CA PHE A 865 -35.15 16.87 -26.46
C PHE A 865 -35.74 17.75 -27.58
N TYR A 866 -34.94 18.73 -28.04
CA TYR A 866 -35.37 19.72 -29.04
C TYR A 866 -34.93 19.41 -30.48
N GLY A 867 -34.17 18.33 -30.71
CA GLY A 867 -33.68 17.98 -32.03
C GLY A 867 -32.60 18.92 -32.56
N ARG A 868 -31.75 19.47 -31.68
CA ARG A 868 -30.73 20.44 -32.08
C ARG A 868 -29.50 19.72 -32.67
N PHE A 869 -29.26 19.90 -33.92
CA PHE A 869 -28.02 19.56 -34.62
C PHE A 869 -27.40 20.85 -35.14
N ASP A 870 -26.18 21.19 -34.70
CA ASP A 870 -25.43 22.28 -35.34
C ASP A 870 -25.25 21.91 -36.83
N GLU A 871 -25.61 22.78 -37.75
CA GLU A 871 -25.47 22.60 -39.22
C GLU A 871 -23.98 22.49 -39.65
#